data_223609d4c7c6328d91fa53dd3248782c
#
_entry.id   223609d4c7c6328d91fa53dd3248782c
#
_cell.length_a   1.000
_cell.length_b   1.000
_cell.length_c   1.000
_cell.angle_alpha   90.00
_cell.angle_beta   90.00
_cell.angle_gamma   90.00
#
_symmetry.space_group_name_H-M   'P 1'
#
loop_
_entity.id
_entity.type
_entity.pdbx_description
1 polymer ?
#
loop_
_entity_poly.entity_id
_entity_poly.type
_entity_poly.pdbx_seq_one_letter_code
_entity_poly.pdbx_strand_id
1 'polypeptide(L)'
;MRKTNRISRMTGRALSVFCLFGLGAVAENAPSAFLMPSRMTSVPAGQVHELGGFIGERYRLNTEARLLGDLGFEYEKFLRMVEEKKTAQWCFVGEHPGKWLEAAIWSSQATGNAALRAKAEETLRRMIAAQEPDGYLGIMATSLRTPAQPLRGMDPYEQYFTLHALITAYEAWGSKPALEAAKKLADYYVNTVGPGKVEFWPKHEDRSNGCGTIAGHAAHQCLEGTLFIDPMMRLYQATGEKRYLEWTQWVVANINRWGKMNDPKLNVFDDLDLVADGKKTIGAVKGWSHSHTWHMNFLGMLRLYQATGDATLLRKVEGAMRDIMSRQVFATGAVSVHECYQTDQLLPNGSAVAETCASMSWLELNQYLLEMTANPVYADTIEKVMFNHLPAAQASDGGGFGYHTALVGTKVRQMGGQTCCQGSGHRATAELVRFFYATDKEGLYVNQFVPSTVRLKLATGTGVTLKQATGYPNDETIRIDVTPEKAERFALRVRLPSWCEKPVLTVNGKPVSDLKPGSYCALKREWKAGDVVELRLPMTPYWLKGEYNNSGLVCLKRGPLVYMVDGIWVEGGLRDLRSMEAVAVDICAAPVVEALPAGFMGPALAVPVRIVDQPAKVVKMVPFANAGRWYIDEADKEKRPDRNLYGAWLAPVGSERNAAAVSLEVARRVELPNVIDRTGPSFKDEAHNPQNGKEKPSGWSHLGYRTRHSGDWFSWDLKVLPDVPITLRVGCSGGEFGIKKFSFDVLVDGQKVGEMKVPAPEGRVDGVFALPAELTKGKDKVTVRFQAHPGKQAGRVFDLLTIKGK
;
A
#
# COMPACT_ATOMS: atom_id res chain seq x y z
N MET A 1 -12.09 -61.99 -29.34
CA MET A 1 -12.86 -61.89 -30.62
C MET A 1 -12.70 -60.44 -31.14
N ARG A 2 -12.13 -60.34 -32.34
CA ARG A 2 -11.92 -59.11 -33.09
C ARG A 2 -13.24 -58.51 -33.58
N LYS A 3 -13.38 -57.19 -33.58
CA LYS A 3 -14.09 -56.46 -34.64
C LYS A 3 -13.47 -55.08 -34.82
N THR A 4 -12.79 -54.93 -35.92
CA THR A 4 -12.33 -53.73 -36.60
C THR A 4 -13.52 -52.93 -37.12
N ASN A 5 -13.47 -51.60 -37.03
CA ASN A 5 -14.25 -50.75 -37.92
C ASN A 5 -13.43 -49.53 -38.40
N ARG A 6 -13.58 -49.31 -39.68
CA ARG A 6 -12.85 -48.45 -40.61
C ARG A 6 -13.06 -46.98 -40.34
N ILE A 7 -12.00 -46.21 -40.43
CA ILE A 7 -11.98 -44.76 -40.51
C ILE A 7 -12.27 -44.35 -41.97
N SER A 8 -13.33 -43.60 -42.17
CA SER A 8 -13.63 -42.91 -43.43
C SER A 8 -13.02 -41.48 -43.33
N ARG A 9 -12.12 -41.16 -44.26
CA ARG A 9 -11.58 -39.83 -44.46
C ARG A 9 -12.65 -38.95 -45.14
N MET A 10 -13.08 -37.86 -44.47
CA MET A 10 -13.72 -36.73 -45.14
C MET A 10 -12.79 -35.53 -45.03
N THR A 11 -12.34 -35.09 -46.18
CA THR A 11 -11.58 -33.85 -46.40
C THR A 11 -12.57 -32.68 -46.26
N GLY A 12 -12.52 -31.98 -45.13
CA GLY A 12 -13.24 -30.72 -44.91
C GLY A 12 -12.29 -29.53 -45.14
N ARG A 13 -12.59 -28.71 -46.16
CA ARG A 13 -11.94 -27.40 -46.38
C ARG A 13 -12.15 -26.52 -45.16
N ALA A 14 -11.07 -26.12 -44.51
CA ALA A 14 -11.12 -25.06 -43.50
C ALA A 14 -11.37 -23.72 -44.19
N LEU A 15 -12.57 -23.17 -44.01
CA LEU A 15 -12.83 -21.76 -44.23
C LEU A 15 -12.18 -20.99 -43.07
N SER A 16 -11.10 -20.28 -43.37
CA SER A 16 -10.52 -19.30 -42.46
C SER A 16 -11.47 -18.11 -42.39
N VAL A 17 -12.28 -18.07 -41.34
CA VAL A 17 -13.05 -16.85 -40.95
C VAL A 17 -12.05 -15.88 -40.31
N PHE A 18 -11.59 -14.92 -41.08
CA PHE A 18 -10.94 -13.72 -40.51
C PHE A 18 -12.02 -12.98 -39.71
N CYS A 19 -12.05 -13.18 -38.40
CA CYS A 19 -12.68 -12.23 -37.50
C CYS A 19 -11.89 -10.92 -37.56
N LEU A 20 -12.38 -9.98 -38.36
CA LEU A 20 -12.05 -8.57 -38.22
C LEU A 20 -12.49 -8.15 -36.81
N PHE A 21 -11.56 -8.18 -35.85
CA PHE A 21 -11.75 -7.46 -34.60
C PHE A 21 -11.89 -5.98 -34.97
N GLY A 22 -13.11 -5.49 -34.87
CA GLY A 22 -13.38 -4.07 -34.95
C GLY A 22 -12.51 -3.36 -33.93
N LEU A 23 -11.57 -2.56 -34.40
CA LEU A 23 -10.90 -1.52 -33.61
C LEU A 23 -12.02 -0.72 -32.96
N GLY A 24 -12.20 -0.88 -31.62
CA GLY A 24 -13.11 -0.07 -30.86
C GLY A 24 -12.85 1.38 -31.23
N ALA A 25 -13.85 2.07 -31.73
CA ALA A 25 -13.79 3.50 -31.97
C ALA A 25 -13.36 4.15 -30.66
N VAL A 26 -12.14 4.66 -30.65
CA VAL A 26 -11.73 5.65 -29.64
C VAL A 26 -12.79 6.74 -29.77
N ALA A 27 -13.54 6.99 -28.70
CA ALA A 27 -14.51 8.06 -28.65
C ALA A 27 -13.79 9.29 -29.21
N GLU A 28 -14.34 9.86 -30.32
CA GLU A 28 -13.85 11.12 -30.85
C GLU A 28 -13.74 12.08 -29.69
N ASN A 29 -12.53 12.59 -29.45
CA ASN A 29 -12.20 13.46 -28.33
C ASN A 29 -13.25 14.57 -28.25
N ALA A 30 -14.16 14.44 -27.28
CA ALA A 30 -14.92 15.61 -26.83
C ALA A 30 -13.87 16.68 -26.46
N PRO A 31 -14.07 17.94 -26.83
CA PRO A 31 -13.10 18.99 -26.48
C PRO A 31 -12.85 18.92 -24.99
N SER A 32 -11.57 18.86 -24.58
CA SER A 32 -11.18 18.75 -23.17
C SER A 32 -11.91 19.83 -22.38
N ALA A 33 -12.75 19.42 -21.44
CA ALA A 33 -13.44 20.35 -20.54
C ALA A 33 -12.45 21.06 -19.59
N PHE A 34 -11.17 20.68 -19.63
CA PHE A 34 -10.12 21.23 -18.80
C PHE A 34 -9.39 22.38 -19.50
N LEU A 35 -9.25 23.51 -18.78
CA LEU A 35 -8.53 24.69 -19.24
C LEU A 35 -7.02 24.48 -19.27
N MET A 36 -6.51 23.67 -18.32
CA MET A 36 -5.09 23.40 -18.15
C MET A 36 -4.80 21.96 -18.61
N PRO A 37 -4.33 21.76 -19.85
CA PRO A 37 -4.08 20.41 -20.37
C PRO A 37 -2.86 19.76 -19.70
N SER A 38 -2.89 18.44 -19.60
CA SER A 38 -1.74 17.64 -19.22
C SER A 38 -0.61 17.72 -20.26
N ARG A 39 0.61 17.55 -19.84
CA ARG A 39 1.82 17.52 -20.69
C ARG A 39 1.94 16.21 -21.47
N MET A 40 1.44 15.13 -20.89
CA MET A 40 1.37 13.82 -21.50
C MET A 40 0.10 13.10 -21.06
N THR A 41 -0.26 12.04 -21.77
CA THR A 41 -1.42 11.18 -21.46
C THR A 41 -0.95 9.72 -21.40
N SER A 42 -1.30 9.01 -20.35
CA SER A 42 -1.01 7.57 -20.22
C SER A 42 -1.61 6.77 -21.38
N VAL A 43 -0.88 5.78 -21.82
CA VAL A 43 -1.39 4.84 -22.83
C VAL A 43 -2.43 3.92 -22.19
N PRO A 44 -3.61 3.73 -22.81
CA PRO A 44 -4.63 2.81 -22.30
C PRO A 44 -4.12 1.39 -22.13
N ALA A 45 -4.60 0.68 -21.12
CA ALA A 45 -4.18 -0.69 -20.80
C ALA A 45 -4.32 -1.65 -22.00
N GLY A 46 -5.36 -1.47 -22.81
CA GLY A 46 -5.61 -2.30 -24.00
C GLY A 46 -4.61 -2.10 -25.15
N GLN A 47 -3.66 -1.19 -25.02
CA GLN A 47 -2.58 -0.98 -26.00
C GLN A 47 -1.24 -1.55 -25.54
N VAL A 48 -1.15 -2.03 -24.29
CA VAL A 48 0.06 -2.60 -23.68
C VAL A 48 -0.12 -4.09 -23.51
N HIS A 49 0.76 -4.89 -24.10
CA HIS A 49 0.64 -6.33 -24.22
C HIS A 49 1.98 -7.03 -23.90
N GLU A 50 1.93 -8.37 -23.86
CA GLU A 50 3.11 -9.23 -23.78
C GLU A 50 3.99 -8.91 -22.54
N LEU A 51 3.31 -8.70 -21.40
CA LEU A 51 3.99 -8.37 -20.14
C LEU A 51 4.89 -9.52 -19.69
N GLY A 52 6.16 -9.23 -19.47
CA GLY A 52 7.16 -10.23 -19.09
C GLY A 52 7.92 -9.86 -17.81
N GLY A 53 8.94 -10.67 -17.52
CA GLY A 53 9.76 -10.51 -16.33
C GLY A 53 9.01 -10.68 -15.03
N PHE A 54 9.61 -10.24 -13.94
CA PHE A 54 9.01 -10.38 -12.60
C PHE A 54 7.66 -9.67 -12.46
N ILE A 55 7.55 -8.45 -12.98
CA ILE A 55 6.29 -7.67 -12.91
C ILE A 55 5.20 -8.36 -13.74
N GLY A 56 5.54 -8.87 -14.93
CA GLY A 56 4.59 -9.64 -15.76
C GLY A 56 4.06 -10.88 -15.05
N GLU A 57 4.90 -11.61 -14.32
CA GLU A 57 4.49 -12.77 -13.51
C GLU A 57 3.55 -12.35 -12.37
N ARG A 58 3.88 -11.28 -11.63
CA ARG A 58 3.01 -10.76 -10.55
C ARG A 58 1.67 -10.27 -11.09
N TYR A 59 1.69 -9.66 -12.27
CA TYR A 59 0.50 -9.22 -13.00
C TYR A 59 -0.37 -10.42 -13.44
N ARG A 60 0.26 -11.46 -13.98
CA ARG A 60 -0.42 -12.71 -14.40
C ARG A 60 -1.12 -13.38 -13.21
N LEU A 61 -0.43 -13.53 -12.07
CA LEU A 61 -1.00 -14.08 -10.85
C LEU A 61 -2.19 -13.25 -10.34
N ASN A 62 -2.08 -11.92 -10.40
CA ASN A 62 -3.20 -11.04 -10.07
C ASN A 62 -4.40 -11.26 -11.01
N THR A 63 -4.15 -11.42 -12.29
CA THR A 63 -5.19 -11.62 -13.30
C THR A 63 -5.87 -12.98 -13.17
N GLU A 64 -5.08 -14.06 -13.11
CA GLU A 64 -5.59 -15.43 -13.20
C GLU A 64 -6.02 -15.97 -11.83
N ALA A 65 -5.18 -15.89 -10.82
CA ALA A 65 -5.47 -16.46 -9.52
C ALA A 65 -6.43 -15.56 -8.70
N ARG A 66 -6.18 -14.25 -8.68
CA ARG A 66 -6.91 -13.32 -7.82
C ARG A 66 -8.21 -12.81 -8.42
N LEU A 67 -8.16 -12.23 -9.64
CA LEU A 67 -9.35 -11.60 -10.25
C LEU A 67 -10.28 -12.62 -10.91
N LEU A 68 -9.74 -13.55 -11.67
CA LEU A 68 -10.54 -14.59 -12.33
C LEU A 68 -10.88 -15.72 -11.37
N GLY A 69 -9.90 -16.23 -10.63
CA GLY A 69 -10.02 -17.41 -9.76
C GLY A 69 -10.48 -17.12 -8.32
N ASP A 70 -10.70 -15.86 -7.95
CA ASP A 70 -11.14 -15.41 -6.61
C ASP A 70 -10.26 -15.90 -5.45
N LEU A 71 -9.01 -16.26 -5.73
CA LEU A 71 -8.10 -16.77 -4.70
C LEU A 71 -7.91 -15.75 -3.57
N GLY A 72 -8.37 -16.15 -2.37
CA GLY A 72 -8.29 -15.29 -1.17
C GLY A 72 -9.15 -14.02 -1.19
N PHE A 73 -10.21 -13.97 -2.03
CA PHE A 73 -11.11 -12.82 -2.11
C PHE A 73 -12.57 -13.24 -2.30
N GLU A 74 -13.44 -12.79 -1.43
CA GLU A 74 -14.88 -13.12 -1.46
C GLU A 74 -15.65 -12.18 -2.40
N TYR A 75 -15.25 -12.13 -3.67
CA TYR A 75 -15.80 -11.23 -4.67
C TYR A 75 -17.34 -11.29 -4.75
N GLU A 76 -17.91 -12.49 -4.89
CA GLU A 76 -19.35 -12.69 -5.06
C GLU A 76 -20.15 -12.19 -3.84
N LYS A 77 -19.61 -12.33 -2.64
CA LYS A 77 -20.24 -11.81 -1.42
C LYS A 77 -20.37 -10.28 -1.46
N PHE A 78 -19.32 -9.58 -1.88
CA PHE A 78 -19.37 -8.11 -1.95
C PHE A 78 -20.31 -7.61 -3.03
N LEU A 79 -20.38 -8.29 -4.16
CA LEU A 79 -21.31 -7.95 -5.23
C LEU A 79 -22.77 -8.13 -4.77
N ARG A 80 -23.09 -9.24 -4.07
CA ARG A 80 -24.41 -9.44 -3.47
C ARG A 80 -24.77 -8.36 -2.45
N MET A 81 -23.83 -7.84 -1.68
CA MET A 81 -24.11 -6.74 -0.75
C MET A 81 -24.60 -5.49 -1.48
N VAL A 82 -24.09 -5.21 -2.68
CA VAL A 82 -24.59 -4.11 -3.54
C VAL A 82 -25.98 -4.45 -4.08
N GLU A 83 -26.24 -5.70 -4.48
CA GLU A 83 -27.54 -6.12 -5.02
C GLU A 83 -28.65 -6.13 -3.96
N GLU A 84 -28.36 -6.66 -2.79
CA GLU A 84 -29.35 -6.89 -1.74
C GLU A 84 -29.60 -5.66 -0.85
N LYS A 85 -28.64 -4.75 -0.74
CA LYS A 85 -28.71 -3.54 0.10
C LYS A 85 -29.23 -3.82 1.52
N LYS A 86 -28.71 -4.88 2.13
CA LYS A 86 -29.12 -5.31 3.49
C LYS A 86 -28.15 -4.90 4.57
N THR A 87 -27.04 -4.26 4.20
CA THR A 87 -25.97 -3.96 5.15
C THR A 87 -26.37 -2.78 6.02
N ALA A 88 -26.37 -3.01 7.33
CA ALA A 88 -26.62 -2.00 8.33
C ALA A 88 -25.44 -1.71 9.26
N GLN A 89 -24.41 -2.56 9.23
CA GLN A 89 -23.40 -2.61 10.30
C GLN A 89 -21.95 -2.60 9.85
N TRP A 90 -21.63 -2.75 8.53
CA TRP A 90 -20.26 -2.83 8.04
C TRP A 90 -19.92 -1.67 7.10
N CYS A 91 -18.73 -1.13 7.25
CA CYS A 91 -18.10 -0.17 6.36
C CYS A 91 -16.78 -0.75 5.82
N PHE A 92 -16.19 -0.10 4.82
CA PHE A 92 -14.98 -0.53 4.13
C PHE A 92 -15.11 -1.87 3.38
N VAL A 93 -16.31 -2.17 2.89
CA VAL A 93 -16.58 -3.37 2.07
C VAL A 93 -17.30 -3.03 0.76
N GLY A 94 -18.06 -1.94 0.71
CA GLY A 94 -18.80 -1.49 -0.48
C GLY A 94 -17.90 -1.02 -1.62
N GLU A 95 -16.64 -0.69 -1.35
CA GLU A 95 -15.66 -0.31 -2.34
C GLU A 95 -15.13 -1.49 -3.18
N HIS A 96 -15.25 -2.72 -2.66
CA HIS A 96 -14.63 -3.88 -3.30
C HIS A 96 -15.14 -4.20 -4.70
N PRO A 97 -16.44 -4.16 -5.01
CA PRO A 97 -16.93 -4.37 -6.37
C PRO A 97 -16.36 -3.36 -7.36
N GLY A 98 -16.27 -2.08 -6.97
CA GLY A 98 -15.67 -1.03 -7.79
C GLY A 98 -14.18 -1.24 -8.03
N LYS A 99 -13.40 -1.49 -6.99
CA LYS A 99 -11.96 -1.78 -7.08
C LYS A 99 -11.68 -3.02 -7.95
N TRP A 100 -12.49 -4.07 -7.76
CA TRP A 100 -12.35 -5.30 -8.54
C TRP A 100 -12.69 -5.06 -10.01
N LEU A 101 -13.77 -4.33 -10.30
CA LEU A 101 -14.22 -4.08 -11.68
C LEU A 101 -13.18 -3.28 -12.47
N GLU A 102 -12.62 -2.21 -11.91
CA GLU A 102 -11.53 -1.47 -12.56
C GLU A 102 -10.32 -2.36 -12.84
N ALA A 103 -9.89 -3.14 -11.85
CA ALA A 103 -8.77 -4.08 -11.98
C ALA A 103 -9.04 -5.11 -13.09
N ALA A 104 -10.26 -5.67 -13.15
CA ALA A 104 -10.66 -6.65 -14.15
C ALA A 104 -10.72 -6.04 -15.56
N ILE A 105 -11.19 -4.78 -15.69
CA ILE A 105 -11.19 -4.06 -16.97
C ILE A 105 -9.76 -3.94 -17.50
N TRP A 106 -8.85 -3.36 -16.73
CA TRP A 106 -7.48 -3.15 -17.16
C TRP A 106 -6.73 -4.45 -17.42
N SER A 107 -6.88 -5.44 -16.53
CA SER A 107 -6.22 -6.73 -16.68
C SER A 107 -6.73 -7.51 -17.90
N SER A 108 -8.04 -7.53 -18.14
CA SER A 108 -8.62 -8.21 -19.33
C SER A 108 -8.18 -7.56 -20.64
N GLN A 109 -8.04 -6.23 -20.67
CA GLN A 109 -7.54 -5.51 -21.83
C GLN A 109 -6.05 -5.78 -22.09
N ALA A 110 -5.20 -5.70 -21.07
CA ALA A 110 -3.75 -5.89 -21.24
C ALA A 110 -3.37 -7.33 -21.57
N THR A 111 -4.09 -8.31 -21.02
CA THR A 111 -3.81 -9.74 -21.21
C THR A 111 -4.60 -10.40 -22.33
N GLY A 112 -5.67 -9.75 -22.82
CA GLY A 112 -6.61 -10.35 -23.76
C GLY A 112 -7.43 -11.49 -23.14
N ASN A 113 -7.52 -11.61 -21.80
CA ASN A 113 -8.23 -12.69 -21.12
C ASN A 113 -9.75 -12.54 -21.29
N ALA A 114 -10.33 -13.32 -22.20
CA ALA A 114 -11.75 -13.27 -22.54
C ALA A 114 -12.66 -13.70 -21.38
N ALA A 115 -12.22 -14.66 -20.54
CA ALA A 115 -13.00 -15.12 -19.40
C ALA A 115 -13.10 -14.02 -18.32
N LEU A 116 -11.99 -13.34 -18.01
CA LEU A 116 -12.00 -12.20 -17.09
C LEU A 116 -12.82 -11.03 -17.66
N ARG A 117 -12.74 -10.79 -18.97
CA ARG A 117 -13.56 -9.79 -19.66
C ARG A 117 -15.04 -10.09 -19.48
N ALA A 118 -15.49 -11.32 -19.73
CA ALA A 118 -16.90 -11.71 -19.57
C ALA A 118 -17.37 -11.58 -18.11
N LYS A 119 -16.53 -11.98 -17.14
CA LYS A 119 -16.82 -11.80 -15.71
C LYS A 119 -16.96 -10.31 -15.34
N ALA A 120 -16.11 -9.45 -15.88
CA ALA A 120 -16.17 -8.00 -15.65
C ALA A 120 -17.42 -7.36 -16.28
N GLU A 121 -17.81 -7.76 -17.48
CA GLU A 121 -19.04 -7.30 -18.13
C GLU A 121 -20.29 -7.73 -17.35
N GLU A 122 -20.32 -8.97 -16.86
CA GLU A 122 -21.40 -9.44 -16.00
C GLU A 122 -21.47 -8.68 -14.67
N THR A 123 -20.31 -8.41 -14.05
CA THR A 123 -20.24 -7.57 -12.85
C THR A 123 -20.82 -6.18 -13.09
N LEU A 124 -20.40 -5.53 -14.17
CA LEU A 124 -20.90 -4.21 -14.54
C LEU A 124 -22.42 -4.24 -14.73
N ARG A 125 -22.94 -5.24 -15.46
CA ARG A 125 -24.40 -5.42 -15.70
C ARG A 125 -25.16 -5.58 -14.38
N ARG A 126 -24.65 -6.38 -13.45
CA ARG A 126 -25.25 -6.63 -12.12
C ARG A 126 -25.22 -5.36 -11.27
N MET A 127 -24.10 -4.65 -11.24
CA MET A 127 -23.99 -3.36 -10.52
C MET A 127 -25.00 -2.34 -11.06
N ILE A 128 -25.11 -2.17 -12.39
CA ILE A 128 -26.07 -1.25 -13.00
C ILE A 128 -27.51 -1.66 -12.67
N ALA A 129 -27.82 -2.95 -12.72
CA ALA A 129 -29.15 -3.45 -12.38
C ALA A 129 -29.52 -3.24 -10.90
N ALA A 130 -28.53 -3.16 -10.03
CA ALA A 130 -28.70 -2.89 -8.60
C ALA A 130 -28.86 -1.40 -8.26
N GLN A 131 -28.69 -0.49 -9.24
CA GLN A 131 -28.85 0.95 -9.01
C GLN A 131 -30.32 1.29 -8.73
N GLU A 132 -30.57 2.05 -7.68
CA GLU A 132 -31.92 2.46 -7.31
C GLU A 132 -32.44 3.58 -8.23
N PRO A 133 -33.78 3.77 -8.28
CA PRO A 133 -34.39 4.79 -9.15
C PRO A 133 -33.93 6.22 -8.88
N ASP A 134 -33.56 6.53 -7.61
CA ASP A 134 -33.02 7.83 -7.20
C ASP A 134 -31.52 8.02 -7.58
N GLY A 135 -30.89 6.96 -8.09
CA GLY A 135 -29.48 6.96 -8.50
C GLY A 135 -28.50 6.36 -7.48
N TYR A 136 -28.96 6.05 -6.28
CA TYR A 136 -28.08 5.44 -5.28
C TYR A 136 -27.52 4.08 -5.76
N LEU A 137 -26.23 3.88 -5.57
CA LEU A 137 -25.54 2.63 -5.88
C LEU A 137 -24.49 2.33 -4.81
N GLY A 138 -24.88 1.65 -3.76
CA GLY A 138 -24.07 1.29 -2.61
C GLY A 138 -24.64 0.07 -1.89
N ILE A 139 -24.18 -0.20 -0.69
CA ILE A 139 -24.54 -1.40 0.09
C ILE A 139 -25.56 -1.15 1.19
N MET A 140 -25.83 0.12 1.52
CA MET A 140 -26.69 0.46 2.66
C MET A 140 -28.16 0.20 2.37
N ALA A 141 -28.86 -0.37 3.35
CA ALA A 141 -30.29 -0.64 3.24
C ALA A 141 -31.07 0.67 2.99
N THR A 142 -32.01 0.63 2.05
CA THR A 142 -32.84 1.79 1.68
C THR A 142 -33.59 2.39 2.88
N SER A 143 -34.07 1.54 3.81
CA SER A 143 -34.73 1.97 5.04
C SER A 143 -33.86 2.80 6.00
N LEU A 144 -32.54 2.74 5.85
CA LEU A 144 -31.59 3.51 6.65
C LEU A 144 -31.25 4.87 6.03
N ARG A 145 -31.61 5.09 4.77
CA ARG A 145 -31.39 6.35 4.07
C ARG A 145 -32.66 7.18 4.10
N THR A 146 -32.56 8.41 4.58
CA THR A 146 -33.68 9.33 4.67
C THR A 146 -33.33 10.65 3.98
N PRO A 147 -34.30 11.52 3.64
CA PRO A 147 -33.95 12.84 3.09
C PRO A 147 -33.03 13.67 3.98
N ALA A 148 -33.08 13.50 5.30
CA ALA A 148 -32.17 14.15 6.24
C ALA A 148 -30.81 13.45 6.36
N GLN A 149 -30.70 12.19 5.99
CA GLN A 149 -29.50 11.37 6.02
C GLN A 149 -29.41 10.51 4.76
N PRO A 150 -29.17 11.11 3.58
CA PRO A 150 -29.15 10.39 2.31
C PRO A 150 -27.92 9.49 2.14
N LEU A 151 -26.83 9.79 2.84
CA LEU A 151 -25.60 9.01 2.86
C LEU A 151 -25.40 8.40 4.25
N ARG A 152 -24.87 7.21 4.31
CA ARG A 152 -24.64 6.47 5.55
C ARG A 152 -23.25 5.89 5.61
N GLY A 153 -22.70 5.81 6.82
CA GLY A 153 -21.40 5.20 7.05
C GLY A 153 -20.32 5.78 6.15
N MET A 154 -19.70 4.90 5.38
CA MET A 154 -18.60 5.23 4.47
C MET A 154 -19.04 5.37 3.01
N ASP A 155 -20.34 5.60 2.74
CA ASP A 155 -20.85 5.73 1.36
C ASP A 155 -19.96 6.55 0.42
N PRO A 156 -19.48 7.76 0.75
CA PRO A 156 -18.65 8.52 -0.17
C PRO A 156 -17.33 7.83 -0.52
N TYR A 157 -16.70 7.17 0.45
CA TYR A 157 -15.47 6.40 0.23
C TYR A 157 -15.76 5.15 -0.63
N GLU A 158 -16.79 4.40 -0.31
CA GLU A 158 -17.13 3.17 -1.01
C GLU A 158 -17.61 3.44 -2.44
N GLN A 159 -18.47 4.45 -2.60
CA GLN A 159 -19.02 4.85 -3.90
C GLN A 159 -18.01 5.61 -4.78
N TYR A 160 -16.94 6.14 -4.20
CA TYR A 160 -15.80 6.64 -4.95
C TYR A 160 -15.30 5.60 -5.97
N PHE A 161 -15.03 4.39 -5.51
CA PHE A 161 -14.55 3.31 -6.38
C PHE A 161 -15.64 2.81 -7.35
N THR A 162 -16.89 2.83 -6.92
CA THR A 162 -18.03 2.51 -7.80
C THR A 162 -18.13 3.49 -8.96
N LEU A 163 -18.05 4.79 -8.68
CA LEU A 163 -18.12 5.83 -9.73
C LEU A 163 -16.91 5.76 -10.66
N HIS A 164 -15.71 5.55 -10.11
CA HIS A 164 -14.49 5.33 -10.90
C HIS A 164 -14.64 4.13 -11.84
N ALA A 165 -15.13 2.99 -11.35
CA ALA A 165 -15.29 1.79 -12.15
C ALA A 165 -16.29 1.97 -13.30
N LEU A 166 -17.40 2.67 -13.06
CA LEU A 166 -18.38 3.00 -14.11
C LEU A 166 -17.77 3.89 -15.19
N ILE A 167 -17.02 4.92 -14.80
CA ILE A 167 -16.31 5.80 -15.76
C ILE A 167 -15.25 5.00 -16.51
N THR A 168 -14.49 4.15 -15.83
CA THR A 168 -13.47 3.28 -16.46
C THR A 168 -14.11 2.34 -17.49
N ALA A 169 -15.27 1.77 -17.21
CA ALA A 169 -16.00 0.93 -18.18
C ALA A 169 -16.46 1.73 -19.41
N TYR A 170 -16.86 2.98 -19.22
CA TYR A 170 -17.16 3.88 -20.35
C TYR A 170 -15.91 4.20 -21.17
N GLU A 171 -14.83 4.63 -20.54
CA GLU A 171 -13.57 5.01 -21.22
C GLU A 171 -12.92 3.83 -21.94
N ALA A 172 -12.94 2.64 -21.31
CA ALA A 172 -12.27 1.44 -21.84
C ALA A 172 -13.09 0.69 -22.91
N TRP A 173 -14.43 0.75 -22.80
CA TRP A 173 -15.33 -0.09 -23.61
C TRP A 173 -16.37 0.72 -24.41
N GLY A 174 -16.45 2.02 -24.20
CA GLY A 174 -17.52 2.84 -24.78
C GLY A 174 -18.91 2.54 -24.22
N SER A 175 -18.98 1.95 -22.99
CA SER A 175 -20.25 1.51 -22.40
C SER A 175 -21.13 2.69 -22.01
N LYS A 176 -22.09 3.04 -22.87
CA LYS A 176 -23.09 4.07 -22.57
C LYS A 176 -23.93 3.75 -21.33
N PRO A 177 -24.37 2.49 -21.08
CA PRO A 177 -25.05 2.16 -19.83
C PRO A 177 -24.23 2.47 -18.58
N ALA A 178 -22.90 2.23 -18.60
CA ALA A 178 -22.01 2.59 -17.50
C ALA A 178 -21.93 4.11 -17.28
N LEU A 179 -21.85 4.89 -18.36
CA LEU A 179 -21.85 6.35 -18.26
C LEU A 179 -23.18 6.87 -17.68
N GLU A 180 -24.32 6.35 -18.12
CA GLU A 180 -25.62 6.76 -17.57
C GLU A 180 -25.76 6.35 -16.09
N ALA A 181 -25.26 5.19 -15.69
CA ALA A 181 -25.23 4.79 -14.29
C ALA A 181 -24.29 5.69 -13.46
N ALA A 182 -23.13 6.06 -14.01
CA ALA A 182 -22.22 7.01 -13.39
C ALA A 182 -22.88 8.39 -13.17
N LYS A 183 -23.60 8.89 -14.18
CA LYS A 183 -24.35 10.15 -14.10
C LYS A 183 -25.44 10.08 -13.02
N LYS A 184 -26.22 9.01 -12.98
CA LYS A 184 -27.25 8.83 -11.95
C LYS A 184 -26.67 8.82 -10.53
N LEU A 185 -25.54 8.11 -10.32
CA LEU A 185 -24.87 8.11 -9.01
C LEU A 185 -24.35 9.49 -8.65
N ALA A 186 -23.71 10.19 -9.58
CA ALA A 186 -23.25 11.56 -9.37
C ALA A 186 -24.42 12.52 -9.12
N ASP A 187 -25.51 12.39 -9.87
CA ASP A 187 -26.73 13.19 -9.68
C ASP A 187 -27.39 12.93 -8.34
N TYR A 188 -27.30 11.71 -7.80
CA TYR A 188 -27.74 11.43 -6.43
C TYR A 188 -27.02 12.35 -5.43
N TYR A 189 -25.69 12.49 -5.55
CA TYR A 189 -24.93 13.42 -4.71
C TYR A 189 -25.31 14.89 -4.95
N VAL A 190 -25.39 15.33 -6.21
CA VAL A 190 -25.79 16.68 -6.57
C VAL A 190 -27.20 17.02 -6.03
N ASN A 191 -28.12 16.05 -6.05
CA ASN A 191 -29.51 16.25 -5.62
C ASN A 191 -29.72 16.16 -4.10
N THR A 192 -28.85 15.48 -3.39
CA THR A 192 -29.01 15.21 -1.96
C THR A 192 -28.06 16.01 -1.07
N VAL A 193 -26.87 16.35 -1.57
CA VAL A 193 -25.81 17.06 -0.83
C VAL A 193 -25.48 18.35 -1.56
N GLY A 194 -25.69 19.49 -0.91
CA GLY A 194 -25.44 20.79 -1.56
C GLY A 194 -26.05 21.98 -0.82
N PRO A 195 -25.99 23.18 -1.43
CA PRO A 195 -26.62 24.38 -0.87
C PRO A 195 -28.11 24.18 -0.65
N GLY A 196 -28.59 24.42 0.57
CA GLY A 196 -30.00 24.24 0.95
C GLY A 196 -30.46 22.78 1.02
N LYS A 197 -29.54 21.85 0.93
CA LYS A 197 -29.72 20.39 1.07
C LYS A 197 -28.92 19.92 2.28
N VAL A 198 -28.77 18.58 2.42
CA VAL A 198 -27.90 18.02 3.44
C VAL A 198 -26.44 18.39 3.12
N GLU A 199 -25.71 18.75 4.14
CA GLU A 199 -24.26 18.99 4.06
C GLU A 199 -23.49 17.72 4.44
N PHE A 200 -22.26 17.62 3.97
CA PHE A 200 -21.39 16.55 4.45
C PHE A 200 -21.21 16.68 5.95
N TRP A 201 -21.59 15.62 6.66
CA TRP A 201 -21.43 15.48 8.11
C TRP A 201 -22.12 16.56 8.96
N PRO A 202 -23.46 16.55 9.01
CA PRO A 202 -24.16 17.23 10.11
C PRO A 202 -23.69 16.64 11.44
N LYS A 203 -23.70 17.47 12.48
CA LYS A 203 -23.22 17.13 13.84
C LYS A 203 -23.56 15.70 14.27
N HIS A 204 -22.56 15.07 14.85
CA HIS A 204 -22.59 13.72 15.36
C HIS A 204 -23.62 13.48 16.47
N GLU A 205 -24.83 13.20 16.18
CA GLU A 205 -25.75 12.71 17.22
C GLU A 205 -26.14 11.22 17.04
N ASP A 206 -25.87 10.65 15.87
CA ASP A 206 -26.29 9.27 15.58
C ASP A 206 -25.10 8.30 15.47
N ARG A 207 -24.70 7.74 16.61
CA ARG A 207 -23.70 6.66 16.70
C ARG A 207 -24.33 5.27 16.54
N SER A 208 -25.60 5.17 16.17
CA SER A 208 -26.40 3.93 16.29
C SER A 208 -26.12 2.89 15.24
N ASN A 209 -25.31 3.15 14.24
CA ASN A 209 -25.24 2.33 13.03
C ASN A 209 -23.91 1.58 12.82
N GLY A 210 -23.29 1.00 13.77
CA GLY A 210 -22.17 0.07 13.65
C GLY A 210 -20.94 0.49 12.79
N CYS A 211 -21.17 1.05 11.60
CA CYS A 211 -20.26 1.90 10.84
C CYS A 211 -20.31 3.33 11.35
N GLY A 212 -20.93 3.45 12.51
CA GLY A 212 -21.22 4.69 13.12
C GLY A 212 -20.08 5.56 12.99
N THR A 213 -20.23 6.52 12.14
CA THR A 213 -19.40 7.66 12.16
C THR A 213 -18.05 7.29 12.75
N ILE A 214 -17.02 7.43 12.04
CA ILE A 214 -15.67 7.42 12.58
C ILE A 214 -15.61 8.61 13.58
N ALA A 215 -16.47 8.52 14.57
CA ALA A 215 -16.74 9.52 15.58
C ALA A 215 -15.54 9.58 16.52
N GLY A 216 -14.75 10.57 16.37
CA GLY A 216 -13.47 10.80 17.04
C GLY A 216 -12.38 11.24 16.08
N HIS A 217 -12.62 11.17 14.78
CA HIS A 217 -11.67 11.55 13.74
C HIS A 217 -12.30 12.56 12.78
N ALA A 218 -12.68 13.72 13.30
CA ALA A 218 -13.40 14.74 12.56
C ALA A 218 -12.76 15.14 11.23
N ALA A 219 -11.44 15.26 11.17
CA ALA A 219 -10.73 15.55 9.93
C ALA A 219 -10.73 14.36 8.96
N HIS A 220 -10.63 13.15 9.46
CA HIS A 220 -10.73 11.94 8.63
C HIS A 220 -12.12 11.87 7.99
N GLN A 221 -13.16 12.10 8.73
CA GLN A 221 -14.52 12.11 8.21
C GLN A 221 -14.75 13.17 7.14
N CYS A 222 -14.26 14.40 7.35
CA CYS A 222 -14.32 15.43 6.31
C CYS A 222 -13.62 14.96 5.04
N LEU A 223 -12.43 14.37 5.15
CA LEU A 223 -11.64 13.89 4.02
C LEU A 223 -12.28 12.68 3.34
N GLU A 224 -12.91 11.77 4.08
CA GLU A 224 -13.65 10.63 3.52
C GLU A 224 -14.88 11.03 2.70
N GLY A 225 -15.48 12.17 2.99
CA GLY A 225 -16.57 12.69 2.17
C GLY A 225 -16.10 13.47 0.98
N THR A 226 -15.14 14.32 1.22
CA THR A 226 -14.67 15.27 0.21
C THR A 226 -13.85 14.60 -0.89
N LEU A 227 -13.29 13.41 -0.64
CA LEU A 227 -12.60 12.65 -1.70
C LEU A 227 -13.46 12.39 -2.94
N PHE A 228 -14.79 12.41 -2.80
CA PHE A 228 -15.72 12.23 -3.92
C PHE A 228 -15.62 13.33 -5.00
N ILE A 229 -14.92 14.43 -4.72
CA ILE A 229 -14.59 15.45 -5.71
C ILE A 229 -13.76 14.88 -6.89
N ASP A 230 -12.91 13.88 -6.66
CA ASP A 230 -12.09 13.30 -7.72
C ASP A 230 -12.93 12.59 -8.81
N PRO A 231 -13.76 11.58 -8.50
CA PRO A 231 -14.60 10.95 -9.52
C PRO A 231 -15.65 11.91 -10.13
N MET A 232 -16.14 12.91 -9.38
CA MET A 232 -17.02 13.95 -9.93
C MET A 232 -16.31 14.78 -11.00
N MET A 233 -15.07 15.17 -10.78
CA MET A 233 -14.27 15.89 -11.76
C MET A 233 -13.89 15.03 -12.95
N ARG A 234 -13.64 13.72 -12.73
CA ARG A 234 -13.43 12.79 -13.83
C ARG A 234 -14.69 12.64 -14.70
N LEU A 235 -15.87 12.60 -14.07
CA LEU A 235 -17.13 12.57 -14.79
C LEU A 235 -17.39 13.91 -15.55
N TYR A 236 -17.06 15.06 -14.94
CA TYR A 236 -17.08 16.34 -15.63
C TYR A 236 -16.17 16.33 -16.86
N GLN A 237 -14.95 15.80 -16.74
CA GLN A 237 -14.02 15.67 -17.86
C GLN A 237 -14.60 14.79 -18.99
N ALA A 238 -15.30 13.71 -18.64
CA ALA A 238 -15.90 12.81 -19.62
C ALA A 238 -17.17 13.37 -20.30
N THR A 239 -17.93 14.24 -19.62
CA THR A 239 -19.25 14.68 -20.06
C THR A 239 -19.37 16.16 -20.41
N GLY A 240 -18.52 17.00 -19.82
CA GLY A 240 -18.64 18.47 -19.89
C GLY A 240 -19.82 19.06 -19.08
N GLU A 241 -20.54 18.24 -18.28
CA GLU A 241 -21.75 18.67 -17.57
C GLU A 241 -21.40 19.52 -16.35
N LYS A 242 -21.63 20.82 -16.43
CA LYS A 242 -21.20 21.84 -15.44
C LYS A 242 -21.67 21.57 -14.00
N ARG A 243 -22.80 20.91 -13.79
CA ARG A 243 -23.30 20.60 -12.45
C ARG A 243 -22.31 19.82 -11.58
N TYR A 244 -21.45 18.99 -12.19
CA TYR A 244 -20.42 18.24 -11.47
C TYR A 244 -19.25 19.13 -11.06
N LEU A 245 -18.86 20.06 -11.93
CA LEU A 245 -17.87 21.09 -11.59
C LEU A 245 -18.37 22.01 -10.48
N GLU A 246 -19.59 22.54 -10.61
CA GLU A 246 -20.21 23.46 -9.65
C GLU A 246 -20.36 22.81 -8.27
N TRP A 247 -20.79 21.55 -8.25
CA TRP A 247 -20.87 20.77 -7.00
C TRP A 247 -19.49 20.60 -6.36
N THR A 248 -18.47 20.26 -7.14
CA THR A 248 -17.09 20.10 -6.64
C THR A 248 -16.53 21.41 -6.09
N GLN A 249 -16.75 22.54 -6.79
CA GLN A 249 -16.36 23.86 -6.30
C GLN A 249 -17.03 24.20 -4.97
N TRP A 250 -18.32 23.87 -4.83
CA TRP A 250 -19.04 24.06 -3.58
C TRP A 250 -18.47 23.19 -2.45
N VAL A 251 -18.16 21.92 -2.71
CA VAL A 251 -17.54 21.04 -1.70
C VAL A 251 -16.21 21.63 -1.23
N VAL A 252 -15.32 21.97 -2.15
CA VAL A 252 -13.99 22.51 -1.81
C VAL A 252 -14.09 23.80 -1.02
N ALA A 253 -15.01 24.70 -1.36
CA ALA A 253 -15.24 25.95 -0.62
C ALA A 253 -15.74 25.75 0.83
N ASN A 254 -16.32 24.58 1.14
CA ASN A 254 -16.91 24.30 2.45
C ASN A 254 -16.10 23.34 3.35
N ILE A 255 -14.99 22.78 2.87
CA ILE A 255 -14.21 21.78 3.63
C ILE A 255 -13.77 22.32 4.99
N ASN A 256 -13.22 23.54 5.05
CA ASN A 256 -12.79 24.14 6.31
C ASN A 256 -13.97 24.38 7.28
N ARG A 257 -15.11 24.80 6.73
CA ARG A 257 -16.32 25.01 7.55
C ARG A 257 -16.80 23.70 8.19
N TRP A 258 -16.87 22.63 7.44
CA TRP A 258 -17.25 21.32 7.98
C TRP A 258 -16.24 20.78 8.99
N GLY A 259 -14.95 20.94 8.74
CA GLY A 259 -13.91 20.63 9.71
C GLY A 259 -14.18 21.33 11.05
N LYS A 260 -14.38 22.65 11.02
CA LYS A 260 -14.65 23.47 12.22
C LYS A 260 -15.97 23.15 12.94
N MET A 261 -16.97 22.68 12.23
CA MET A 261 -18.23 22.23 12.85
C MET A 261 -18.01 21.00 13.75
N ASN A 262 -17.06 20.15 13.40
CA ASN A 262 -16.72 18.98 14.19
C ASN A 262 -15.70 19.26 15.29
N ASP A 263 -14.65 20.03 14.99
CA ASP A 263 -13.67 20.56 15.95
C ASP A 263 -13.29 21.98 15.52
N PRO A 264 -13.57 23.01 16.35
CA PRO A 264 -13.22 24.40 16.03
C PRO A 264 -11.73 24.64 15.73
N LYS A 265 -10.86 23.69 16.09
CA LYS A 265 -9.41 23.75 15.81
C LYS A 265 -9.02 23.18 14.44
N LEU A 266 -9.97 22.60 13.70
CA LEU A 266 -9.69 22.03 12.37
C LEU A 266 -9.73 23.10 11.29
N ASN A 267 -8.65 23.20 10.54
CA ASN A 267 -8.44 24.12 9.42
C ASN A 267 -7.82 23.37 8.24
N VAL A 268 -8.44 22.31 7.82
CA VAL A 268 -7.83 21.28 6.97
C VAL A 268 -7.20 21.86 5.70
N PHE A 269 -7.93 22.66 4.94
CA PHE A 269 -7.41 23.21 3.67
C PHE A 269 -6.57 24.48 3.87
N ASP A 270 -6.86 25.31 4.90
CA ASP A 270 -6.01 26.47 5.21
C ASP A 270 -4.66 26.00 5.77
N ASP A 271 -4.64 24.90 6.52
CA ASP A 271 -3.40 24.29 6.98
C ASP A 271 -2.49 23.82 5.82
N LEU A 272 -3.06 23.45 4.66
CA LEU A 272 -2.26 23.14 3.47
C LEU A 272 -1.50 24.36 2.91
N ASP A 273 -1.99 25.58 3.09
CA ASP A 273 -1.22 26.78 2.76
C ASP A 273 0.00 26.93 3.68
N LEU A 274 -0.16 26.60 4.96
CA LEU A 274 0.98 26.59 5.91
C LEU A 274 1.99 25.49 5.54
N VAL A 275 1.51 24.34 5.04
CA VAL A 275 2.39 23.28 4.53
C VAL A 275 3.13 23.76 3.29
N ALA A 276 2.44 24.40 2.35
CA ALA A 276 3.03 24.97 1.15
C ALA A 276 4.09 26.03 1.44
N ASP A 277 3.92 26.80 2.53
CA ASP A 277 4.89 27.79 3.02
C ASP A 277 6.06 27.19 3.84
N GLY A 278 6.05 25.87 4.08
CA GLY A 278 7.02 25.22 4.97
C GLY A 278 6.87 25.55 6.45
N LYS A 279 5.75 26.16 6.86
CA LYS A 279 5.44 26.54 8.24
C LYS A 279 4.81 25.41 9.04
N LYS A 280 4.35 24.36 8.36
CA LYS A 280 3.70 23.18 8.92
C LYS A 280 4.08 21.95 8.09
N THR A 281 4.03 20.76 8.67
CA THR A 281 4.17 19.51 7.94
C THR A 281 2.79 18.92 7.65
N ILE A 282 2.68 18.06 6.66
CA ILE A 282 1.41 17.37 6.35
C ILE A 282 0.92 16.55 7.55
N GLY A 283 1.81 15.90 8.27
CA GLY A 283 1.49 15.13 9.48
C GLY A 283 1.04 15.99 10.68
N ALA A 284 1.32 17.31 10.65
CA ALA A 284 0.89 18.26 11.67
C ALA A 284 -0.45 18.94 11.36
N VAL A 285 -1.04 18.70 10.19
CA VAL A 285 -2.40 19.13 9.90
C VAL A 285 -3.32 18.48 10.92
N LYS A 286 -4.04 19.30 11.69
CA LYS A 286 -4.88 18.80 12.76
C LYS A 286 -5.99 17.90 12.22
N GLY A 287 -6.25 16.88 12.98
CA GLY A 287 -7.10 15.78 12.63
C GLY A 287 -6.25 14.56 12.30
N TRP A 288 -6.89 13.56 11.75
CA TRP A 288 -6.18 12.36 11.32
C TRP A 288 -5.71 12.51 9.88
N SER A 289 -4.39 12.54 9.69
CA SER A 289 -3.76 12.70 8.37
C SER A 289 -3.71 11.38 7.61
N HIS A 290 -4.86 10.70 7.42
CA HIS A 290 -4.93 9.46 6.66
C HIS A 290 -4.41 9.67 5.23
N SER A 291 -3.26 9.07 4.93
CA SER A 291 -2.50 9.35 3.70
C SER A 291 -3.27 8.96 2.44
N HIS A 292 -3.96 7.82 2.47
CA HIS A 292 -4.79 7.36 1.36
C HIS A 292 -5.88 8.39 0.99
N THR A 293 -6.60 8.89 1.98
CA THR A 293 -7.68 9.88 1.78
C THR A 293 -7.13 11.22 1.30
N TRP A 294 -5.95 11.63 1.78
CA TRP A 294 -5.27 12.82 1.28
C TRP A 294 -4.96 12.71 -0.21
N HIS A 295 -4.41 11.57 -0.66
CA HIS A 295 -4.07 11.40 -2.07
C HIS A 295 -5.30 11.53 -2.97
N MET A 296 -6.43 10.94 -2.56
CA MET A 296 -7.69 11.01 -3.32
C MET A 296 -8.25 12.44 -3.37
N ASN A 297 -8.18 13.19 -2.27
CA ASN A 297 -8.53 14.62 -2.26
C ASN A 297 -7.58 15.43 -3.14
N PHE A 298 -6.28 15.16 -3.12
CA PHE A 298 -5.31 15.84 -3.99
C PHE A 298 -5.58 15.59 -5.47
N LEU A 299 -5.96 14.37 -5.85
CA LEU A 299 -6.39 14.07 -7.22
C LEU A 299 -7.59 14.94 -7.63
N GLY A 300 -8.61 15.03 -6.79
CA GLY A 300 -9.77 15.89 -7.02
C GLY A 300 -9.41 17.38 -7.14
N MET A 301 -8.51 17.87 -6.26
CA MET A 301 -8.01 19.24 -6.30
C MET A 301 -7.23 19.54 -7.59
N LEU A 302 -6.39 18.61 -8.04
CA LEU A 302 -5.62 18.76 -9.28
C LEU A 302 -6.53 18.79 -10.51
N ARG A 303 -7.56 17.93 -10.56
CA ARG A 303 -8.57 17.96 -11.65
C ARG A 303 -9.38 19.27 -11.62
N LEU A 304 -9.74 19.74 -10.44
CA LEU A 304 -10.43 21.03 -10.30
C LEU A 304 -9.54 22.19 -10.74
N TYR A 305 -8.25 22.18 -10.40
CA TYR A 305 -7.27 23.13 -10.93
C TYR A 305 -7.23 23.08 -12.47
N GLN A 306 -7.15 21.89 -13.06
CA GLN A 306 -7.13 21.78 -14.51
C GLN A 306 -8.41 22.34 -15.17
N ALA A 307 -9.56 22.19 -14.53
CA ALA A 307 -10.83 22.68 -15.02
C ALA A 307 -11.00 24.20 -14.87
N THR A 308 -10.44 24.80 -13.81
CA THR A 308 -10.70 26.19 -13.41
C THR A 308 -9.51 27.14 -13.59
N GLY A 309 -8.29 26.60 -13.60
CA GLY A 309 -7.05 27.39 -13.53
C GLY A 309 -6.75 27.98 -12.15
N ASP A 310 -7.48 27.56 -11.09
CA ASP A 310 -7.23 28.04 -9.71
C ASP A 310 -5.89 27.54 -9.17
N ALA A 311 -4.87 28.36 -9.32
CA ALA A 311 -3.49 28.06 -8.92
C ALA A 311 -3.33 27.83 -7.40
N THR A 312 -4.31 28.24 -6.58
CA THR A 312 -4.25 28.01 -5.12
C THR A 312 -4.35 26.51 -4.81
N LEU A 313 -5.14 25.77 -5.57
CA LEU A 313 -5.28 24.33 -5.43
C LEU A 313 -3.98 23.60 -5.79
N LEU A 314 -3.35 23.97 -6.92
CA LEU A 314 -2.07 23.42 -7.33
C LEU A 314 -0.99 23.68 -6.28
N ARG A 315 -0.89 24.92 -5.78
CA ARG A 315 0.07 25.31 -4.76
C ARG A 315 -0.04 24.47 -3.49
N LYS A 316 -1.28 24.21 -3.02
CA LYS A 316 -1.54 23.37 -1.84
C LYS A 316 -1.02 21.94 -2.06
N VAL A 317 -1.35 21.34 -3.20
CA VAL A 317 -0.93 19.97 -3.52
C VAL A 317 0.59 19.88 -3.71
N GLU A 318 1.20 20.78 -4.47
CA GLU A 318 2.66 20.82 -4.65
C GLU A 318 3.40 21.03 -3.32
N GLY A 319 2.85 21.85 -2.43
CA GLY A 319 3.37 22.04 -1.08
C GLY A 319 3.35 20.76 -0.26
N ALA A 320 2.21 20.08 -0.25
CA ALA A 320 2.06 18.80 0.42
C ALA A 320 3.02 17.75 -0.19
N MET A 321 3.13 17.67 -1.52
CA MET A 321 4.02 16.76 -2.22
C MET A 321 5.49 17.01 -1.86
N ARG A 322 5.95 18.27 -1.79
CA ARG A 322 7.32 18.58 -1.34
C ARG A 322 7.57 18.08 0.08
N ASP A 323 6.64 18.29 1.01
CA ASP A 323 6.77 17.82 2.39
C ASP A 323 6.79 16.28 2.45
N ILE A 324 5.85 15.61 1.78
CA ILE A 324 5.79 14.13 1.73
C ILE A 324 7.08 13.55 1.16
N MET A 325 7.50 14.01 -0.01
CA MET A 325 8.68 13.48 -0.71
C MET A 325 9.97 13.72 0.07
N SER A 326 10.06 14.77 0.86
CA SER A 326 11.25 15.09 1.63
C SER A 326 11.43 14.26 2.91
N ARG A 327 10.33 13.70 3.49
CA ARG A 327 10.41 13.12 4.83
C ARG A 327 9.48 11.93 5.11
N GLN A 328 8.52 11.62 4.24
CA GLN A 328 7.49 10.61 4.51
C GLN A 328 7.60 9.37 3.59
N VAL A 329 8.53 9.38 2.62
CA VAL A 329 8.71 8.29 1.66
C VAL A 329 9.78 7.33 2.14
N PHE A 330 9.40 6.07 2.34
CA PHE A 330 10.32 5.00 2.69
C PHE A 330 11.29 4.66 1.55
N ALA A 331 12.40 4.01 1.87
CA ALA A 331 13.37 3.56 0.86
C ALA A 331 12.72 2.70 -0.25
N THR A 332 11.65 1.97 0.08
CA THR A 332 10.83 1.15 -0.83
C THR A 332 9.87 1.94 -1.72
N GLY A 333 9.81 3.26 -1.56
CA GLY A 333 8.90 4.15 -2.29
C GLY A 333 7.51 4.30 -1.66
N ALA A 334 7.12 3.44 -0.74
CA ALA A 334 5.84 3.51 -0.04
C ALA A 334 5.79 4.67 0.96
N VAL A 335 4.60 4.98 1.42
CA VAL A 335 4.31 6.01 2.43
C VAL A 335 3.43 5.44 3.54
N SER A 336 3.19 6.21 4.57
CA SER A 336 2.30 5.97 5.70
C SER A 336 2.88 5.19 6.88
N VAL A 337 2.51 5.67 8.07
CA VAL A 337 2.72 5.01 9.35
C VAL A 337 1.38 4.98 10.06
N HIS A 338 0.88 3.82 10.46
CA HIS A 338 -0.50 3.68 10.95
C HIS A 338 -1.51 4.39 10.03
N GLU A 339 -1.37 4.17 8.71
CA GLU A 339 -2.20 4.76 7.65
C GLU A 339 -2.03 6.28 7.46
N CYS A 340 -1.26 6.96 8.33
CA CYS A 340 -1.17 8.41 8.38
C CYS A 340 0.23 8.95 8.09
N TYR A 341 0.32 10.23 7.78
CA TYR A 341 1.56 10.99 7.81
C TYR A 341 1.92 11.39 9.24
N GLN A 342 3.20 11.39 9.57
CA GLN A 342 3.70 11.59 10.93
C GLN A 342 4.42 12.93 11.10
N THR A 343 4.40 13.48 12.35
CA THR A 343 5.16 14.66 12.72
C THR A 343 6.48 14.33 13.38
N ASP A 344 6.51 13.32 14.26
CA ASP A 344 7.61 13.08 15.19
C ASP A 344 8.38 11.80 14.90
N GLN A 345 7.70 10.79 14.34
CA GLN A 345 8.31 9.50 14.02
C GLN A 345 8.36 9.28 12.51
N LEU A 346 9.24 10.02 11.89
CA LEU A 346 9.46 9.93 10.46
C LEU A 346 10.22 8.64 10.13
N LEU A 347 9.66 7.88 9.17
CA LEU A 347 10.26 6.66 8.63
C LEU A 347 10.58 5.57 9.69
N PRO A 348 9.67 5.25 10.62
CA PRO A 348 9.87 4.07 11.47
C PRO A 348 9.87 2.81 10.61
N ASN A 349 10.43 1.71 11.14
CA ASN A 349 10.56 0.45 10.40
C ASN A 349 9.55 -0.62 10.82
N GLY A 350 8.77 -0.34 11.87
CA GLY A 350 7.93 -1.31 12.57
C GLY A 350 6.74 -1.86 11.77
N SER A 351 5.85 -2.57 12.46
CA SER A 351 4.82 -3.42 11.85
C SER A 351 3.71 -2.66 11.10
N ALA A 352 3.43 -1.42 11.48
CA ALA A 352 2.30 -0.66 10.96
C ALA A 352 2.71 0.41 9.94
N VAL A 353 3.70 0.13 9.10
CA VAL A 353 4.19 1.05 8.07
C VAL A 353 3.87 0.54 6.67
N ALA A 354 3.82 1.46 5.72
CA ALA A 354 3.61 1.18 4.30
C ALA A 354 2.28 0.42 4.05
N GLU A 355 1.17 1.09 4.27
CA GLU A 355 -0.17 0.57 3.99
C GLU A 355 -0.39 0.39 2.48
N THR A 356 -1.02 -0.73 2.09
CA THR A 356 -1.27 -1.02 0.67
C THR A 356 -2.28 -0.06 0.03
N CYS A 357 -3.32 0.41 0.77
CA CYS A 357 -4.24 1.42 0.25
C CYS A 357 -3.53 2.75 -0.03
N ALA A 358 -2.72 3.21 0.93
CA ALA A 358 -1.92 4.42 0.76
C ALA A 358 -0.96 4.31 -0.43
N SER A 359 -0.35 3.13 -0.63
CA SER A 359 0.56 2.89 -1.76
C SER A 359 -0.15 2.88 -3.10
N MET A 360 -1.39 2.36 -3.17
CA MET A 360 -2.23 2.42 -4.38
C MET A 360 -2.50 3.88 -4.78
N SER A 361 -3.10 4.66 -3.90
CA SER A 361 -3.43 6.06 -4.21
C SER A 361 -2.18 6.94 -4.38
N TRP A 362 -1.05 6.56 -3.76
CA TRP A 362 0.25 7.20 -4.00
C TRP A 362 0.75 6.97 -5.43
N LEU A 363 0.58 5.76 -5.98
CA LEU A 363 0.88 5.47 -7.38
C LEU A 363 0.01 6.32 -8.31
N GLU A 364 -1.30 6.37 -8.08
CA GLU A 364 -2.23 7.17 -8.88
C GLU A 364 -1.90 8.67 -8.84
N LEU A 365 -1.63 9.22 -7.66
CA LEU A 365 -1.28 10.63 -7.50
C LEU A 365 0.03 10.97 -8.22
N ASN A 366 1.06 10.11 -8.10
CA ASN A 366 2.32 10.32 -8.81
C ASN A 366 2.14 10.19 -10.33
N GLN A 367 1.31 9.25 -10.81
CA GLN A 367 1.00 9.13 -12.24
C GLN A 367 0.27 10.39 -12.75
N TYR A 368 -0.70 10.88 -12.00
CA TYR A 368 -1.44 12.09 -12.39
C TYR A 368 -0.53 13.33 -12.46
N LEU A 369 0.35 13.49 -11.48
CA LEU A 369 1.35 14.56 -11.47
C LEU A 369 2.38 14.40 -12.59
N LEU A 370 2.77 13.16 -12.92
CA LEU A 370 3.62 12.87 -14.07
C LEU A 370 2.95 13.31 -15.37
N GLU A 371 1.67 13.00 -15.56
CA GLU A 371 0.91 13.42 -16.74
C GLU A 371 0.80 14.94 -16.84
N MET A 372 0.50 15.62 -15.73
CA MET A 372 0.37 17.07 -15.70
C MET A 372 1.67 17.81 -16.03
N THR A 373 2.80 17.32 -15.49
CA THR A 373 4.05 18.07 -15.44
C THR A 373 5.14 17.55 -16.37
N ALA A 374 5.06 16.28 -16.78
CA ALA A 374 6.14 15.51 -17.42
C ALA A 374 7.44 15.46 -16.57
N ASN A 375 7.34 15.63 -15.24
CA ASN A 375 8.49 15.59 -14.36
C ASN A 375 8.83 14.13 -13.97
N PRO A 376 10.01 13.60 -14.38
CA PRO A 376 10.36 12.20 -14.18
C PRO A 376 10.53 11.80 -12.71
N VAL A 377 10.58 12.71 -11.77
CA VAL A 377 10.65 12.39 -10.32
C VAL A 377 9.45 11.55 -9.88
N TYR A 378 8.29 11.77 -10.48
CA TYR A 378 7.09 10.99 -10.20
C TYR A 378 7.19 9.58 -10.80
N ALA A 379 7.78 9.43 -11.99
CA ALA A 379 8.07 8.12 -12.56
C ALA A 379 9.11 7.32 -11.75
N ASP A 380 10.11 7.99 -11.19
CA ASP A 380 11.08 7.37 -10.27
C ASP A 380 10.41 6.91 -8.95
N THR A 381 9.41 7.64 -8.47
CA THR A 381 8.63 7.26 -7.29
C THR A 381 7.77 6.03 -7.58
N ILE A 382 7.10 6.00 -8.73
CA ILE A 382 6.33 4.84 -9.20
C ILE A 382 7.24 3.61 -9.31
N GLU A 383 8.42 3.76 -9.91
CA GLU A 383 9.41 2.70 -10.05
C GLU A 383 9.80 2.07 -8.70
N LYS A 384 10.06 2.89 -7.68
CA LYS A 384 10.40 2.41 -6.33
C LYS A 384 9.28 1.55 -5.73
N VAL A 385 8.02 2.01 -5.83
CA VAL A 385 6.86 1.24 -5.31
C VAL A 385 6.68 -0.04 -6.10
N MET A 386 6.74 0.03 -7.43
CA MET A 386 6.53 -1.08 -8.36
C MET A 386 7.54 -2.21 -8.18
N PHE A 387 8.81 -1.90 -7.92
CA PHE A 387 9.85 -2.92 -7.78
C PHE A 387 10.19 -3.30 -6.33
N ASN A 388 9.60 -2.65 -5.33
CA ASN A 388 9.87 -2.98 -3.93
C ASN A 388 8.60 -3.26 -3.14
N HIS A 389 7.80 -2.23 -2.84
CA HIS A 389 6.69 -2.36 -1.89
C HIS A 389 5.56 -3.24 -2.43
N LEU A 390 5.02 -2.94 -3.61
CA LEU A 390 3.83 -3.61 -4.12
C LEU A 390 4.01 -5.13 -4.28
N PRO A 391 5.10 -5.62 -4.90
CA PRO A 391 5.33 -7.06 -4.97
C PRO A 391 5.65 -7.70 -3.61
N ALA A 392 6.24 -6.97 -2.65
CA ALA A 392 6.43 -7.46 -1.29
C ALA A 392 5.10 -7.57 -0.53
N ALA A 393 4.13 -6.70 -0.81
CA ALA A 393 2.80 -6.77 -0.23
C ALA A 393 1.97 -7.92 -0.81
N GLN A 394 2.18 -8.29 -2.07
CA GLN A 394 1.43 -9.35 -2.76
C GLN A 394 1.92 -10.74 -2.32
N ALA A 395 0.99 -11.65 -1.99
CA ALA A 395 1.29 -13.04 -1.72
C ALA A 395 2.00 -13.71 -2.90
N SER A 396 2.84 -14.70 -2.61
CA SER A 396 3.58 -15.41 -3.66
C SER A 396 2.69 -16.12 -4.68
N ASP A 397 1.55 -16.65 -4.22
CA ASP A 397 0.52 -17.30 -5.04
C ASP A 397 -0.47 -16.32 -5.71
N GLY A 398 -0.36 -15.02 -5.41
CA GLY A 398 -1.28 -14.00 -5.89
C GLY A 398 -2.58 -13.88 -5.08
N GLY A 399 -2.80 -14.74 -4.08
CA GLY A 399 -4.07 -14.88 -3.36
C GLY A 399 -4.41 -13.75 -2.37
N GLY A 400 -3.56 -12.75 -2.23
CA GLY A 400 -3.89 -11.63 -1.35
C GLY A 400 -2.76 -10.60 -1.21
N PHE A 401 -3.03 -9.58 -0.37
CA PHE A 401 -2.10 -8.47 -0.12
C PHE A 401 -1.96 -8.21 1.38
N GLY A 402 -0.75 -7.85 1.81
CA GLY A 402 -0.52 -7.38 3.16
C GLY A 402 -1.23 -6.05 3.41
N TYR A 403 -1.76 -5.86 4.63
CA TYR A 403 -2.28 -4.55 5.03
C TYR A 403 -1.13 -3.55 5.12
N HIS A 404 -0.12 -3.87 5.92
CA HIS A 404 1.13 -3.14 6.04
C HIS A 404 2.31 -4.01 5.57
N THR A 405 3.37 -3.38 5.11
CA THR A 405 4.60 -4.06 4.69
C THR A 405 5.80 -3.42 5.38
N ALA A 406 6.11 -3.90 6.58
CA ALA A 406 7.19 -3.38 7.41
C ALA A 406 8.55 -3.52 6.72
N LEU A 407 9.47 -2.60 7.02
CA LEU A 407 10.84 -2.63 6.51
C LEU A 407 11.78 -3.41 7.42
N VAL A 408 11.38 -3.62 8.67
CA VAL A 408 12.09 -4.40 9.68
C VAL A 408 11.10 -5.12 10.57
N GLY A 409 11.34 -6.37 10.89
CA GLY A 409 10.51 -7.15 11.80
C GLY A 409 10.41 -8.62 11.40
N THR A 410 9.36 -9.26 11.86
CA THR A 410 8.93 -10.56 11.35
C THR A 410 7.87 -10.32 10.29
N LYS A 411 7.95 -10.96 9.15
CA LYS A 411 6.90 -10.81 8.15
C LYS A 411 5.61 -11.40 8.70
N VAL A 412 4.64 -10.54 8.93
CA VAL A 412 3.28 -10.97 9.22
C VAL A 412 2.71 -11.51 7.93
N ARG A 413 2.39 -12.81 7.91
CA ARG A 413 1.60 -13.40 6.85
C ARG A 413 0.32 -12.57 6.74
N GLN A 414 -0.14 -12.35 5.52
CA GLN A 414 -1.34 -11.60 5.26
C GLN A 414 -2.43 -11.85 6.28
N MET A 415 -3.00 -10.78 6.75
CA MET A 415 -4.18 -10.87 7.57
C MET A 415 -5.27 -11.57 6.76
N GLY A 416 -5.68 -12.73 7.21
CA GLY A 416 -6.90 -13.34 6.73
C GLY A 416 -8.03 -12.34 6.96
N GLY A 417 -8.80 -12.04 5.93
CA GLY A 417 -9.89 -11.09 6.04
C GLY A 417 -9.99 -10.20 4.81
N GLN A 418 -11.17 -9.63 4.66
CA GLN A 418 -11.55 -8.83 3.49
C GLN A 418 -11.39 -7.36 3.84
N THR A 419 -10.15 -6.90 4.01
CA THR A 419 -9.85 -5.50 4.32
C THR A 419 -9.78 -4.66 3.04
N CYS A 420 -9.90 -3.35 3.17
CA CYS A 420 -9.77 -2.39 2.07
C CYS A 420 -8.49 -2.61 1.24
N CYS A 421 -7.38 -2.98 1.90
CA CYS A 421 -6.08 -3.26 1.27
C CYS A 421 -6.10 -4.47 0.32
N GLN A 422 -6.99 -5.44 0.53
CA GLN A 422 -7.16 -6.57 -0.37
C GLN A 422 -7.66 -6.13 -1.75
N GLY A 423 -8.64 -5.21 -1.78
CA GLY A 423 -9.13 -4.59 -3.02
C GLY A 423 -8.14 -3.62 -3.63
N SER A 424 -7.45 -2.84 -2.80
CA SER A 424 -6.46 -1.86 -3.26
C SER A 424 -5.24 -2.52 -3.89
N GLY A 425 -4.76 -3.64 -3.33
CA GLY A 425 -3.59 -4.34 -3.85
C GLY A 425 -3.82 -4.92 -5.25
N HIS A 426 -4.94 -5.60 -5.48
CA HIS A 426 -5.22 -6.14 -6.82
C HIS A 426 -5.49 -5.03 -7.84
N ARG A 427 -6.12 -3.92 -7.43
CA ARG A 427 -6.34 -2.76 -8.28
C ARG A 427 -5.01 -2.08 -8.66
N ALA A 428 -4.14 -1.81 -7.68
CA ALA A 428 -2.82 -1.23 -7.92
C ALA A 428 -1.97 -2.08 -8.88
N THR A 429 -2.00 -3.41 -8.71
CA THR A 429 -1.26 -4.33 -9.60
C THR A 429 -1.81 -4.29 -11.02
N ALA A 430 -3.13 -4.26 -11.19
CA ALA A 430 -3.78 -4.19 -12.51
C ALA A 430 -3.54 -2.86 -13.22
N GLU A 431 -3.39 -1.78 -12.46
CA GLU A 431 -3.17 -0.44 -12.98
C GLU A 431 -1.76 -0.21 -13.52
N LEU A 432 -0.75 -0.99 -13.09
CA LEU A 432 0.66 -0.80 -13.43
C LEU A 432 0.91 -0.60 -14.94
N VAL A 433 0.18 -1.31 -15.79
CA VAL A 433 0.34 -1.22 -17.27
C VAL A 433 0.10 0.19 -17.81
N ARG A 434 -0.68 1.01 -17.13
CA ARG A 434 -0.98 2.40 -17.49
C ARG A 434 0.18 3.35 -17.20
N PHE A 435 1.16 2.91 -16.42
CA PHE A 435 2.31 3.72 -16.00
C PHE A 435 3.54 3.54 -16.91
N PHE A 436 3.53 2.56 -17.82
CA PHE A 436 4.72 2.22 -18.59
C PHE A 436 4.99 3.21 -19.72
N TYR A 437 3.94 3.68 -20.37
CA TYR A 437 4.03 4.54 -21.54
C TYR A 437 3.07 5.72 -21.49
N ALA A 438 3.46 6.81 -22.13
CA ALA A 438 2.56 7.93 -22.34
C ALA A 438 2.79 8.55 -23.73
N THR A 439 1.86 9.41 -24.16
CA THR A 439 1.93 10.13 -25.43
C THR A 439 1.72 11.62 -25.21
N ASP A 440 2.23 12.42 -26.16
CA ASP A 440 1.83 13.81 -26.37
C ASP A 440 1.68 14.07 -27.88
N LYS A 441 1.43 15.33 -28.25
CA LYS A 441 1.30 15.72 -29.66
C LYS A 441 2.58 15.52 -30.49
N GLU A 442 3.76 15.36 -29.87
CA GLU A 442 5.05 15.20 -30.52
C GLU A 442 5.49 13.75 -30.61
N GLY A 443 4.95 12.83 -29.78
CA GLY A 443 5.37 11.44 -29.80
C GLY A 443 5.10 10.66 -28.51
N LEU A 444 6.07 9.89 -28.07
CA LEU A 444 5.95 8.85 -27.05
C LEU A 444 6.92 9.05 -25.91
N TYR A 445 6.49 8.57 -24.72
CA TYR A 445 7.32 8.46 -23.52
C TYR A 445 7.43 6.99 -23.10
N VAL A 446 8.63 6.58 -22.72
CA VAL A 446 8.90 5.32 -22.01
C VAL A 446 9.22 5.68 -20.57
N ASN A 447 8.25 5.46 -19.69
CA ASN A 447 8.30 5.87 -18.27
C ASN A 447 8.86 4.76 -17.38
N GLN A 448 8.49 3.49 -17.65
CA GLN A 448 8.92 2.34 -16.86
C GLN A 448 9.54 1.27 -17.76
N PHE A 449 10.50 0.52 -17.21
CA PHE A 449 11.22 -0.51 -17.95
C PHE A 449 10.73 -1.89 -17.53
N VAL A 450 9.78 -2.40 -18.30
CA VAL A 450 9.18 -3.74 -18.13
C VAL A 450 9.10 -4.40 -19.51
N PRO A 451 9.50 -5.68 -19.64
CA PRO A 451 9.31 -6.39 -20.92
C PRO A 451 7.86 -6.30 -21.34
N SER A 452 7.59 -5.65 -22.46
CA SER A 452 6.23 -5.39 -22.93
C SER A 452 6.23 -4.89 -24.39
N THR A 453 5.09 -4.99 -25.04
CA THR A 453 4.84 -4.43 -26.37
C THR A 453 3.71 -3.42 -26.28
N VAL A 454 3.93 -2.20 -26.73
CA VAL A 454 2.85 -1.19 -26.87
C VAL A 454 2.56 -0.95 -28.35
N ARG A 455 1.25 -0.93 -28.67
CA ARG A 455 0.74 -0.63 -30.03
C ARG A 455 -0.23 0.53 -29.95
N LEU A 456 0.10 1.62 -30.61
CA LEU A 456 -0.69 2.85 -30.56
C LEU A 456 -0.61 3.64 -31.87
N LYS A 457 -1.44 4.67 -31.99
CA LYS A 457 -1.37 5.65 -33.08
C LYS A 457 -0.83 6.98 -32.57
N LEU A 458 0.11 7.56 -33.33
CA LEU A 458 0.56 8.94 -33.11
C LEU A 458 -0.55 9.94 -33.43
N ALA A 459 -0.39 11.19 -33.02
CA ALA A 459 -1.29 12.28 -33.38
C ALA A 459 -1.45 12.47 -34.88
N THR A 460 -0.47 12.05 -35.67
CA THR A 460 -0.51 12.03 -37.15
C THR A 460 -1.37 10.90 -37.73
N GLY A 461 -1.88 9.98 -36.90
CA GLY A 461 -2.61 8.77 -37.30
C GLY A 461 -1.73 7.56 -37.63
N THR A 462 -0.41 7.72 -37.73
CA THR A 462 0.50 6.61 -38.02
C THR A 462 0.60 5.64 -36.84
N GLY A 463 0.40 4.35 -37.12
CA GLY A 463 0.59 3.30 -36.12
C GLY A 463 2.07 3.11 -35.78
N VAL A 464 2.35 2.91 -34.49
CA VAL A 464 3.70 2.63 -33.97
C VAL A 464 3.62 1.46 -32.99
N THR A 465 4.54 0.52 -33.14
CA THR A 465 4.80 -0.53 -32.15
C THR A 465 6.15 -0.25 -31.50
N LEU A 466 6.21 -0.20 -30.16
CA LEU A 466 7.44 -0.29 -29.40
C LEU A 466 7.46 -1.63 -28.67
N LYS A 467 8.58 -2.33 -28.72
CA LYS A 467 8.81 -3.55 -27.94
C LYS A 467 10.01 -3.36 -27.03
N GLN A 468 9.78 -3.45 -25.73
CA GLN A 468 10.84 -3.49 -24.73
C GLN A 468 11.27 -4.92 -24.49
N ALA A 469 12.54 -5.21 -24.69
CA ALA A 469 13.21 -6.46 -24.34
C ALA A 469 14.28 -6.16 -23.28
N THR A 470 14.07 -6.66 -22.05
CA THR A 470 14.95 -6.35 -20.92
C THR A 470 14.80 -7.38 -19.82
N GLY A 471 15.84 -7.60 -19.04
CA GLY A 471 15.79 -8.29 -17.76
C GLY A 471 15.71 -7.33 -16.56
N TYR A 472 15.52 -6.02 -16.81
CA TYR A 472 15.44 -5.00 -15.77
C TYR A 472 14.40 -5.34 -14.69
N PRO A 473 14.68 -5.12 -13.39
CA PRO A 473 15.88 -4.52 -12.79
C PRO A 473 16.97 -5.55 -12.41
N ASN A 474 16.90 -6.77 -12.93
CA ASN A 474 17.90 -7.81 -12.69
C ASN A 474 19.18 -7.49 -13.47
N ASP A 475 19.03 -7.05 -14.72
CA ASP A 475 20.09 -6.58 -15.60
C ASP A 475 19.99 -5.09 -15.94
N GLU A 476 21.07 -4.58 -16.50
CA GLU A 476 21.27 -3.14 -16.71
C GLU A 476 20.78 -2.66 -18.08
N THR A 477 20.47 -3.59 -19.01
CA THR A 477 20.22 -3.26 -20.41
C THR A 477 18.72 -3.28 -20.73
N ILE A 478 18.26 -2.23 -21.37
CA ILE A 478 16.90 -2.08 -21.91
C ILE A 478 17.04 -1.87 -23.42
N ARG A 479 16.51 -2.78 -24.21
CA ARG A 479 16.39 -2.66 -25.64
C ARG A 479 14.96 -2.30 -26.01
N ILE A 480 14.79 -1.29 -26.87
CA ILE A 480 13.50 -0.82 -27.36
C ILE A 480 13.55 -0.89 -28.90
N ASP A 481 12.83 -1.85 -29.47
CA ASP A 481 12.63 -1.93 -30.90
C ASP A 481 11.50 -0.97 -31.32
N VAL A 482 11.77 -0.13 -32.33
CA VAL A 482 10.85 0.89 -32.82
C VAL A 482 10.34 0.50 -34.19
N THR A 483 9.03 0.30 -34.34
CA THR A 483 8.43 -0.17 -35.58
C THR A 483 7.21 0.69 -35.93
N PRO A 484 7.41 1.84 -36.61
CA PRO A 484 6.30 2.58 -37.20
C PRO A 484 5.80 1.87 -38.47
N GLU A 485 4.51 1.99 -38.78
CA GLU A 485 3.89 1.44 -40.01
C GLU A 485 4.52 2.00 -41.29
N LYS A 486 5.00 3.22 -41.22
CA LYS A 486 5.78 3.91 -42.29
C LYS A 486 6.83 4.79 -41.62
N ALA A 487 7.86 5.19 -42.40
CA ALA A 487 8.84 6.15 -41.90
C ALA A 487 8.10 7.42 -41.40
N GLU A 488 8.30 7.77 -40.13
CA GLU A 488 7.59 8.87 -39.48
C GLU A 488 8.50 9.64 -38.54
N ARG A 489 8.37 10.95 -38.53
CA ARG A 489 9.15 11.83 -37.65
C ARG A 489 8.38 12.08 -36.34
N PHE A 490 8.90 11.61 -35.24
CA PHE A 490 8.37 11.86 -33.89
C PHE A 490 9.45 11.88 -32.82
N ALA A 491 9.08 12.31 -31.62
CA ALA A 491 9.93 12.27 -30.45
C ALA A 491 9.70 10.97 -29.66
N LEU A 492 10.73 10.17 -29.47
CA LEU A 492 10.73 9.10 -28.47
C LEU A 492 11.50 9.60 -27.25
N ARG A 493 10.80 9.75 -26.13
CA ARG A 493 11.39 10.23 -24.87
C ARG A 493 11.58 9.05 -23.93
N VAL A 494 12.85 8.76 -23.62
CA VAL A 494 13.23 7.66 -22.74
C VAL A 494 13.64 8.24 -21.38
N ARG A 495 13.03 7.76 -20.30
CA ARG A 495 13.36 8.21 -18.95
C ARG A 495 14.78 7.78 -18.60
N LEU A 496 15.53 8.69 -17.98
CA LEU A 496 16.82 8.44 -17.36
C LEU A 496 16.62 8.53 -15.84
N PRO A 497 16.58 7.39 -15.12
CA PRO A 497 16.30 7.39 -13.67
C PRO A 497 17.32 8.23 -12.90
N SER A 498 16.84 8.93 -11.86
CA SER A 498 17.70 9.80 -11.05
C SER A 498 18.80 9.06 -10.28
N TRP A 499 18.60 7.78 -9.98
CA TRP A 499 19.57 6.94 -9.28
C TRP A 499 20.77 6.50 -10.15
N CYS A 500 20.66 6.58 -11.49
CA CYS A 500 21.71 6.15 -12.41
C CYS A 500 22.57 7.34 -12.81
N GLU A 501 23.74 7.48 -12.19
CA GLU A 501 24.63 8.62 -12.42
C GLU A 501 25.20 8.68 -13.84
N LYS A 502 25.43 7.53 -14.48
CA LYS A 502 26.11 7.42 -15.78
C LYS A 502 25.31 6.54 -16.76
N PRO A 503 24.11 6.96 -17.15
CA PRO A 503 23.35 6.24 -18.17
C PRO A 503 24.07 6.27 -19.51
N VAL A 504 23.96 5.19 -20.27
CA VAL A 504 24.48 5.11 -21.65
C VAL A 504 23.31 4.80 -22.56
N LEU A 505 23.14 5.59 -23.61
CA LEU A 505 22.08 5.39 -24.60
C LEU A 505 22.63 5.41 -26.02
N THR A 506 22.19 4.48 -26.82
CA THR A 506 22.53 4.41 -28.26
C THR A 506 21.26 4.34 -29.12
N VAL A 507 21.36 4.82 -30.34
CA VAL A 507 20.34 4.61 -31.38
C VAL A 507 21.02 3.95 -32.57
N ASN A 508 20.59 2.74 -32.92
CA ASN A 508 21.24 1.91 -33.95
C ASN A 508 22.77 1.80 -33.75
N GLY A 509 23.18 1.58 -32.50
CA GLY A 509 24.60 1.48 -32.10
C GLY A 509 25.35 2.82 -32.05
N LYS A 510 24.73 3.95 -32.41
CA LYS A 510 25.38 5.27 -32.34
C LYS A 510 25.08 5.89 -30.95
N PRO A 511 26.11 6.33 -30.22
CA PRO A 511 25.94 6.93 -28.90
C PRO A 511 25.20 8.26 -28.97
N VAL A 512 24.39 8.51 -27.92
CA VAL A 512 23.72 9.80 -27.69
C VAL A 512 24.45 10.52 -26.55
N SER A 513 24.77 11.79 -26.76
CA SER A 513 25.45 12.64 -25.75
C SER A 513 24.47 13.35 -24.82
N ASP A 514 25.00 14.06 -23.83
CA ASP A 514 24.29 14.97 -22.93
C ASP A 514 23.15 14.33 -22.14
N LEU A 515 23.32 13.07 -21.75
CA LEU A 515 22.37 12.33 -20.92
C LEU A 515 22.40 12.87 -19.47
N LYS A 516 21.25 13.30 -18.98
CA LYS A 516 21.09 13.84 -17.63
C LYS A 516 20.25 12.90 -16.77
N PRO A 517 20.77 12.31 -15.69
CA PRO A 517 19.96 11.58 -14.72
C PRO A 517 18.77 12.41 -14.21
N GLY A 518 17.66 11.76 -13.92
CA GLY A 518 16.43 12.44 -13.49
C GLY A 518 15.76 13.28 -14.58
N SER A 519 15.94 12.93 -15.86
CA SER A 519 15.31 13.62 -17.00
C SER A 519 14.78 12.64 -18.05
N TYR A 520 14.18 13.17 -19.11
CA TYR A 520 13.89 12.42 -20.33
C TYR A 520 14.92 12.75 -21.41
N CYS A 521 15.52 11.71 -22.00
CA CYS A 521 16.25 11.85 -23.26
C CYS A 521 15.28 11.89 -24.43
N ALA A 522 15.16 13.03 -25.10
CA ALA A 522 14.24 13.23 -26.23
C ALA A 522 14.94 12.94 -27.56
N LEU A 523 14.62 11.83 -28.17
CA LEU A 523 15.16 11.40 -29.46
C LEU A 523 14.21 11.87 -30.59
N LYS A 524 14.41 13.10 -31.10
CA LYS A 524 13.60 13.70 -32.18
C LYS A 524 14.22 13.39 -33.54
N ARG A 525 13.68 12.39 -34.25
CA ARG A 525 14.19 11.96 -35.57
C ARG A 525 13.09 11.30 -36.43
N GLU A 526 13.39 11.04 -37.69
CA GLU A 526 12.62 10.10 -38.49
C GLU A 526 12.95 8.68 -38.06
N TRP A 527 11.91 7.92 -37.70
CA TRP A 527 11.98 6.53 -37.29
C TRP A 527 11.50 5.62 -38.40
N LYS A 528 12.17 4.46 -38.56
CA LYS A 528 11.86 3.40 -39.52
C LYS A 528 11.72 2.07 -38.81
N ALA A 529 10.97 1.15 -39.40
CA ALA A 529 10.88 -0.21 -38.89
C ALA A 529 12.29 -0.83 -38.79
N GLY A 530 12.59 -1.40 -37.63
CA GLY A 530 13.90 -1.98 -37.28
C GLY A 530 14.88 -1.03 -36.61
N ASP A 531 14.50 0.24 -36.39
CA ASP A 531 15.31 1.13 -35.53
C ASP A 531 15.31 0.62 -34.09
N VAL A 532 16.44 0.75 -33.40
CA VAL A 532 16.68 0.23 -32.07
C VAL A 532 17.23 1.31 -31.18
N VAL A 533 16.66 1.45 -29.98
CA VAL A 533 17.23 2.21 -28.88
C VAL A 533 17.72 1.23 -27.82
N GLU A 534 18.97 1.37 -27.40
CA GLU A 534 19.53 0.61 -26.29
C GLU A 534 19.92 1.57 -25.18
N LEU A 535 19.33 1.36 -24.00
CA LEU A 535 19.66 2.09 -22.77
C LEU A 535 20.35 1.13 -21.82
N ARG A 536 21.53 1.51 -21.35
CA ARG A 536 22.23 0.80 -20.28
C ARG A 536 22.24 1.69 -19.02
N LEU A 537 21.83 1.11 -17.91
CA LEU A 537 21.73 1.75 -16.60
C LEU A 537 22.67 1.03 -15.61
N PRO A 538 23.95 1.42 -15.49
CA PRO A 538 24.87 0.79 -14.55
C PRO A 538 24.35 0.80 -13.11
N MET A 539 24.33 -0.37 -12.47
CA MET A 539 23.75 -0.59 -11.14
C MET A 539 24.80 -1.01 -10.12
N THR A 540 25.70 -0.12 -9.81
CA THR A 540 26.65 -0.36 -8.71
C THR A 540 25.91 -0.37 -7.37
N PRO A 541 26.07 -1.43 -6.54
CA PRO A 541 25.51 -1.42 -5.20
C PRO A 541 26.06 -0.29 -4.34
N TYR A 542 25.21 0.32 -3.51
CA TYR A 542 25.63 1.39 -2.59
C TYR A 542 24.81 1.36 -1.30
N TRP A 543 25.38 1.91 -0.23
CA TRP A 543 24.70 2.06 1.06
C TRP A 543 24.04 3.42 1.18
N LEU A 544 22.70 3.43 1.22
CA LEU A 544 21.92 4.61 1.56
C LEU A 544 22.02 4.83 3.07
N LYS A 545 22.45 6.01 3.48
CA LYS A 545 22.47 6.41 4.90
C LYS A 545 21.07 6.75 5.37
N GLY A 546 20.71 6.30 6.54
CA GLY A 546 19.42 6.58 7.14
C GLY A 546 19.31 7.97 7.73
N GLU A 547 18.10 8.52 7.65
CA GLU A 547 17.71 9.80 8.22
C GLU A 547 16.57 9.57 9.23
N TYR A 548 16.27 10.55 10.05
CA TYR A 548 15.21 10.51 11.07
C TYR A 548 15.34 9.26 11.97
N ASN A 549 14.31 8.43 12.05
CA ASN A 549 14.34 7.21 12.86
C ASN A 549 15.38 6.18 12.39
N ASN A 550 15.85 6.30 11.14
CA ASN A 550 16.88 5.45 10.58
C ASN A 550 18.30 6.05 10.71
N SER A 551 18.45 7.19 11.39
CA SER A 551 19.78 7.80 11.64
C SER A 551 20.72 6.78 12.31
N GLY A 552 21.92 6.63 11.76
CA GLY A 552 22.90 5.62 12.20
C GLY A 552 22.69 4.22 11.61
N LEU A 553 21.64 4.00 10.82
CA LEU A 553 21.43 2.79 10.04
C LEU A 553 21.77 3.00 8.56
N VAL A 554 21.92 1.91 7.85
CA VAL A 554 22.19 1.88 6.41
C VAL A 554 21.25 0.92 5.70
N CYS A 555 20.92 1.22 4.44
CA CYS A 555 20.11 0.36 3.59
C CYS A 555 20.85 0.09 2.28
N LEU A 556 21.02 -1.18 1.91
CA LEU A 556 21.70 -1.55 0.68
C LEU A 556 20.76 -1.38 -0.51
N LYS A 557 21.27 -0.71 -1.56
CA LYS A 557 20.55 -0.50 -2.82
C LYS A 557 21.36 -0.90 -4.03
N ARG A 558 20.68 -1.36 -5.08
CA ARG A 558 21.25 -1.57 -6.42
C ARG A 558 20.21 -1.16 -7.46
N GLY A 559 20.49 -0.11 -8.21
CA GLY A 559 19.47 0.48 -9.08
C GLY A 559 18.21 0.89 -8.30
N PRO A 560 17.00 0.53 -8.76
CA PRO A 560 15.76 0.84 -8.05
C PRO A 560 15.52 -0.06 -6.82
N LEU A 561 16.25 -1.18 -6.70
CA LEU A 561 16.00 -2.21 -5.70
C LEU A 561 16.56 -1.84 -4.33
N VAL A 562 15.74 -2.11 -3.32
CA VAL A 562 16.10 -2.13 -1.90
C VAL A 562 16.39 -3.57 -1.51
N TYR A 563 17.50 -3.80 -0.80
CA TYR A 563 17.92 -5.10 -0.32
C TYR A 563 17.67 -5.25 1.17
N MET A 564 17.45 -6.48 1.60
CA MET A 564 17.27 -6.82 3.01
C MET A 564 18.06 -8.06 3.41
N VAL A 565 18.48 -8.11 4.67
CA VAL A 565 18.82 -9.37 5.31
C VAL A 565 17.49 -10.02 5.71
N ASP A 566 17.32 -11.27 5.36
CA ASP A 566 16.16 -12.08 5.72
C ASP A 566 16.65 -13.39 6.34
N GLY A 567 16.17 -13.68 7.55
CA GLY A 567 16.63 -14.81 8.33
C GLY A 567 16.48 -16.17 7.64
N ILE A 568 15.64 -16.28 6.60
CA ILE A 568 15.51 -17.51 5.83
C ILE A 568 16.72 -17.77 4.93
N TRP A 569 17.40 -16.72 4.51
CA TRP A 569 18.62 -16.78 3.71
C TRP A 569 19.90 -16.79 4.55
N VAL A 570 19.73 -16.82 5.88
CA VAL A 570 20.85 -16.87 6.85
C VAL A 570 20.94 -18.29 7.42
N GLU A 571 22.10 -18.91 7.27
CA GLU A 571 22.37 -20.21 7.90
C GLU A 571 22.15 -20.12 9.43
N GLY A 572 21.34 -21.02 10.00
CA GLY A 572 20.91 -20.99 11.39
C GLY A 572 19.74 -20.02 11.67
N GLY A 573 19.33 -19.22 10.69
CA GLY A 573 18.21 -18.28 10.83
C GLY A 573 18.49 -17.10 11.77
N LEU A 574 17.46 -16.28 12.00
CA LEU A 574 17.47 -15.11 12.90
C LEU A 574 16.32 -15.18 13.93
N ARG A 575 15.83 -16.39 14.25
CA ARG A 575 14.65 -16.59 15.11
C ARG A 575 14.86 -16.17 16.55
N ASP A 576 16.10 -16.27 17.01
CA ASP A 576 16.46 -15.98 18.40
C ASP A 576 16.71 -14.51 18.68
N LEU A 577 16.83 -13.69 17.62
CA LEU A 577 16.99 -12.26 17.75
C LEU A 577 15.65 -11.54 17.96
N ARG A 578 15.71 -10.40 18.64
CA ARG A 578 14.57 -9.49 18.83
C ARG A 578 14.73 -8.19 18.05
N SER A 579 15.95 -7.87 17.64
CA SER A 579 16.24 -6.65 16.88
C SER A 579 17.16 -6.92 15.71
N MET A 580 16.82 -6.40 14.55
CA MET A 580 17.71 -6.41 13.38
C MET A 580 18.96 -5.55 13.57
N GLU A 581 18.96 -4.62 14.51
CA GLU A 581 20.15 -3.83 14.83
C GLU A 581 21.26 -4.65 15.50
N ALA A 582 20.92 -5.86 15.99
CA ALA A 582 21.90 -6.85 16.45
C ALA A 582 22.59 -7.62 15.30
N VAL A 583 22.13 -7.42 14.06
CA VAL A 583 22.80 -7.86 12.82
C VAL A 583 23.54 -6.70 12.24
N ALA A 584 24.87 -6.69 12.33
CA ALA A 584 25.69 -5.61 11.79
C ALA A 584 26.26 -5.96 10.43
N VAL A 585 26.24 -5.00 9.50
CA VAL A 585 26.80 -5.14 8.15
C VAL A 585 28.17 -4.45 8.03
N ASP A 586 29.07 -5.08 7.31
CA ASP A 586 30.34 -4.47 6.95
C ASP A 586 30.15 -3.61 5.69
N ILE A 587 30.02 -2.30 5.89
CA ILE A 587 29.81 -1.33 4.81
C ILE A 587 31.08 -1.02 4.01
N CYS A 588 32.26 -1.45 4.48
CA CYS A 588 33.52 -1.27 3.78
C CYS A 588 33.77 -2.39 2.76
N ALA A 589 33.13 -3.54 2.93
CA ALA A 589 33.23 -4.65 1.99
C ALA A 589 32.34 -4.40 0.77
N ALA A 590 32.89 -4.61 -0.42
CA ALA A 590 32.10 -4.52 -1.65
C ALA A 590 31.12 -5.71 -1.72
N PRO A 591 29.81 -5.48 -1.91
CA PRO A 591 28.84 -6.55 -2.11
C PRO A 591 29.14 -7.38 -3.36
N VAL A 592 29.07 -8.70 -3.25
CA VAL A 592 29.27 -9.61 -4.40
C VAL A 592 27.91 -9.99 -4.97
N VAL A 593 27.77 -9.84 -6.29
CA VAL A 593 26.52 -10.18 -7.00
C VAL A 593 26.44 -11.69 -7.17
N GLU A 594 25.33 -12.30 -6.73
CA GLU A 594 25.04 -13.73 -6.85
C GLU A 594 23.68 -13.98 -7.46
N ALA A 595 23.52 -15.07 -8.21
CA ALA A 595 22.23 -15.44 -8.78
C ALA A 595 21.25 -15.88 -7.69
N LEU A 596 19.95 -15.55 -7.88
CA LEU A 596 18.84 -16.13 -7.14
C LEU A 596 18.15 -17.22 -7.97
N PRO A 597 17.39 -18.12 -7.34
CA PRO A 597 16.56 -19.10 -8.05
C PRO A 597 15.58 -18.42 -9.01
N ALA A 598 15.16 -19.17 -10.03
CA ALA A 598 14.13 -18.69 -10.97
C ALA A 598 12.85 -18.26 -10.22
N GLY A 599 12.22 -17.23 -10.70
CA GLY A 599 11.01 -16.68 -10.08
C GLY A 599 11.24 -15.65 -8.97
N PHE A 600 12.47 -15.44 -8.50
CA PHE A 600 12.81 -14.35 -7.61
C PHE A 600 13.23 -13.09 -8.40
N MET A 601 12.95 -11.91 -7.83
CA MET A 601 13.53 -10.67 -8.33
C MET A 601 14.99 -10.56 -7.84
N GLY A 602 15.84 -10.04 -8.63
CA GLY A 602 17.18 -9.77 -8.21
C GLY A 602 18.24 -10.30 -9.14
N PRO A 603 19.51 -9.98 -8.84
CA PRO A 603 20.37 -10.88 -8.08
C PRO A 603 20.30 -10.67 -6.57
N ALA A 604 20.87 -11.61 -5.80
CA ALA A 604 21.27 -11.39 -4.43
C ALA A 604 22.60 -10.61 -4.37
N LEU A 605 22.86 -10.02 -3.22
CA LEU A 605 24.13 -9.36 -2.89
C LEU A 605 24.72 -10.05 -1.65
N ALA A 606 25.84 -10.74 -1.81
CA ALA A 606 26.55 -11.36 -0.71
C ALA A 606 27.35 -10.29 0.06
N VAL A 607 27.10 -10.19 1.36
CA VAL A 607 27.66 -9.13 2.22
C VAL A 607 28.14 -9.76 3.53
N PRO A 608 29.35 -9.39 4.02
CA PRO A 608 29.80 -9.79 5.35
C PRO A 608 28.92 -9.17 6.44
N VAL A 609 28.48 -10.01 7.39
CA VAL A 609 27.69 -9.58 8.54
C VAL A 609 28.28 -10.14 9.84
N ARG A 610 28.00 -9.44 10.93
CA ARG A 610 28.23 -9.93 12.30
C ARG A 610 26.88 -10.08 13.00
N ILE A 611 26.61 -11.25 13.50
CA ILE A 611 25.42 -11.57 14.29
C ILE A 611 25.90 -11.87 15.71
N VAL A 612 25.18 -11.39 16.72
CA VAL A 612 25.55 -11.60 18.12
C VAL A 612 25.76 -13.09 18.42
N ASP A 613 26.85 -13.42 19.10
CA ASP A 613 27.28 -14.77 19.47
C ASP A 613 27.49 -15.74 18.28
N GLN A 614 27.70 -15.21 17.08
CA GLN A 614 28.05 -16.02 15.93
C GLN A 614 29.36 -15.49 15.29
N PRO A 615 30.16 -16.38 14.69
CA PRO A 615 31.30 -15.92 13.89
C PRO A 615 30.83 -15.02 12.74
N ALA A 616 31.70 -14.12 12.33
CA ALA A 616 31.43 -13.31 11.14
C ALA A 616 31.18 -14.23 9.92
N LYS A 617 30.15 -13.94 9.14
CA LYS A 617 29.78 -14.75 7.98
C LYS A 617 29.30 -13.87 6.84
N VAL A 618 29.34 -14.41 5.63
CA VAL A 618 28.76 -13.80 4.45
C VAL A 618 27.30 -14.24 4.33
N VAL A 619 26.37 -13.30 4.19
CA VAL A 619 24.96 -13.58 3.98
C VAL A 619 24.49 -13.04 2.66
N LYS A 620 23.51 -13.70 2.05
CA LYS A 620 22.81 -13.23 0.86
C LYS A 620 21.74 -12.24 1.25
N MET A 621 21.95 -10.96 0.96
CA MET A 621 20.88 -9.99 0.98
C MET A 621 20.04 -10.12 -0.29
N VAL A 622 18.73 -10.13 -0.15
CA VAL A 622 17.80 -10.32 -1.25
C VAL A 622 16.96 -9.06 -1.47
N PRO A 623 16.51 -8.77 -2.70
CA PRO A 623 15.58 -7.67 -2.95
C PRO A 623 14.33 -7.73 -2.07
N PHE A 624 13.90 -6.59 -1.57
CA PHE A 624 12.73 -6.47 -0.69
C PHE A 624 11.43 -7.02 -1.32
N ALA A 625 11.30 -6.93 -2.64
CA ALA A 625 10.22 -7.52 -3.41
C ALA A 625 10.06 -9.04 -3.22
N ASN A 626 11.11 -9.72 -2.78
CA ASN A 626 11.07 -11.16 -2.52
C ASN A 626 10.60 -11.51 -1.11
N ALA A 627 10.31 -10.53 -0.27
CA ALA A 627 9.86 -10.75 1.10
C ALA A 627 8.67 -11.72 1.14
N GLY A 628 8.82 -12.83 1.84
CA GLY A 628 7.79 -13.86 2.03
C GLY A 628 7.50 -14.75 0.83
N ARG A 629 8.28 -14.74 -0.23
CA ARG A 629 8.07 -15.61 -1.39
C ARG A 629 8.34 -17.09 -1.11
N TRP A 630 9.11 -17.40 -0.09
CA TRP A 630 9.38 -18.79 0.34
C TRP A 630 8.17 -19.55 0.91
N TYR A 631 7.02 -18.89 1.07
CA TYR A 631 5.77 -19.56 1.47
C TYR A 631 5.15 -20.43 0.37
N ILE A 632 5.81 -20.57 -0.79
CA ILE A 632 5.30 -21.31 -1.93
C ILE A 632 5.26 -22.82 -1.64
N ASP A 633 6.15 -23.34 -0.81
CA ASP A 633 6.23 -24.77 -0.52
C ASP A 633 5.37 -25.14 0.70
N GLU A 634 4.28 -25.87 0.47
CA GLU A 634 3.39 -26.37 1.53
C GLU A 634 4.13 -27.33 2.50
N ALA A 635 5.17 -28.02 2.04
CA ALA A 635 5.97 -28.90 2.87
C ALA A 635 6.74 -28.15 3.97
N ASP A 636 7.00 -26.85 3.78
CA ASP A 636 7.68 -26.01 4.76
C ASP A 636 6.74 -25.28 5.74
N LYS A 637 5.43 -25.56 5.70
CA LYS A 637 4.48 -24.98 6.66
C LYS A 637 4.85 -25.24 8.14
N GLU A 638 5.52 -26.33 8.43
CA GLU A 638 6.01 -26.64 9.79
C GLU A 638 7.27 -25.86 10.16
N LYS A 639 8.06 -25.41 9.18
CA LYS A 639 9.25 -24.58 9.40
C LYS A 639 8.92 -23.10 9.47
N ARG A 640 7.70 -22.75 9.79
CA ARG A 640 7.12 -21.41 9.80
C ARG A 640 8.15 -20.30 9.98
N PRO A 641 8.32 -19.46 8.94
CA PRO A 641 9.22 -18.31 9.02
C PRO A 641 8.65 -17.13 9.83
N ASP A 642 7.44 -17.30 10.39
CA ASP A 642 6.72 -16.31 11.19
C ASP A 642 7.50 -15.75 12.39
N ARG A 643 8.69 -16.27 12.69
CA ARG A 643 9.61 -15.76 13.71
C ARG A 643 10.99 -15.39 13.18
N ASN A 644 11.28 -15.57 11.89
CA ASN A 644 12.53 -15.09 11.32
C ASN A 644 12.46 -13.58 11.14
N LEU A 645 13.41 -12.88 11.73
CA LEU A 645 13.56 -11.46 11.48
C LEU A 645 14.04 -11.21 10.05
N TYR A 646 13.58 -10.12 9.49
CA TYR A 646 14.13 -9.52 8.29
C TYR A 646 14.29 -8.01 8.48
N GLY A 647 15.16 -7.39 7.69
CA GLY A 647 15.31 -5.95 7.75
C GLY A 647 16.07 -5.38 6.57
N ALA A 648 15.54 -4.27 6.07
CA ALA A 648 16.19 -3.44 5.05
C ALA A 648 17.12 -2.39 5.67
N TRP A 649 16.83 -1.95 6.89
CA TRP A 649 17.66 -1.02 7.63
C TRP A 649 18.50 -1.77 8.66
N LEU A 650 19.82 -1.64 8.58
CA LEU A 650 20.79 -2.43 9.30
C LEU A 650 21.82 -1.51 9.97
N ALA A 651 22.37 -1.94 11.10
CA ALA A 651 23.42 -1.20 11.77
C ALA A 651 24.78 -1.49 11.13
N PRO A 652 25.63 -0.49 10.88
CA PRO A 652 27.02 -0.75 10.51
C PRO A 652 27.80 -1.43 11.64
N VAL A 653 28.77 -2.28 11.30
CA VAL A 653 29.70 -2.87 12.27
C VAL A 653 30.37 -1.78 13.10
N GLY A 654 30.32 -1.92 14.43
CA GLY A 654 30.95 -0.99 15.38
C GLY A 654 30.17 0.30 15.62
N SER A 655 28.95 0.45 15.07
CA SER A 655 28.09 1.58 15.40
C SER A 655 27.51 1.50 16.82
N GLU A 656 27.19 2.65 17.41
CA GLU A 656 26.56 2.74 18.74
C GLU A 656 25.22 1.96 18.79
N ARG A 657 24.41 2.05 17.73
CA ARG A 657 23.14 1.34 17.62
C ARG A 657 23.34 -0.18 17.66
N ASN A 658 24.36 -0.69 16.94
CA ASN A 658 24.69 -2.11 16.99
C ASN A 658 25.18 -2.52 18.37
N ALA A 659 26.09 -1.77 18.98
CA ALA A 659 26.58 -2.07 20.31
C ALA A 659 25.46 -2.12 21.37
N ALA A 660 24.53 -1.16 21.32
CA ALA A 660 23.37 -1.13 22.20
C ALA A 660 22.46 -2.35 21.98
N ALA A 661 22.14 -2.69 20.73
CA ALA A 661 21.30 -3.83 20.40
C ALA A 661 21.96 -5.17 20.81
N VAL A 662 23.27 -5.32 20.56
CA VAL A 662 24.03 -6.51 20.98
C VAL A 662 24.03 -6.63 22.50
N SER A 663 24.28 -5.54 23.22
CA SER A 663 24.24 -5.54 24.69
C SER A 663 22.89 -6.00 25.23
N LEU A 664 21.80 -5.52 24.63
CA LEU A 664 20.44 -5.93 24.99
C LEU A 664 20.16 -7.41 24.69
N GLU A 665 20.62 -7.92 23.55
CA GLU A 665 20.45 -9.34 23.18
C GLU A 665 21.28 -10.26 24.12
N VAL A 666 22.50 -9.86 24.49
CA VAL A 666 23.36 -10.59 25.45
C VAL A 666 22.69 -10.62 26.82
N ALA A 667 22.26 -9.46 27.33
CA ALA A 667 21.58 -9.38 28.62
C ALA A 667 20.33 -10.29 28.65
N ARG A 668 19.52 -10.27 27.60
CA ARG A 668 18.33 -11.11 27.47
C ARG A 668 18.66 -12.61 27.53
N ARG A 669 19.74 -13.05 26.92
CA ARG A 669 20.16 -14.46 26.91
C ARG A 669 20.70 -14.92 28.25
N VAL A 670 21.39 -14.03 28.95
CA VAL A 670 21.87 -14.31 30.31
C VAL A 670 20.71 -14.44 31.30
N GLU A 671 19.66 -13.64 31.11
CA GLU A 671 18.45 -13.67 31.95
C GLU A 671 17.56 -14.91 31.71
N LEU A 672 17.51 -15.43 30.45
CA LEU A 672 16.66 -16.57 30.10
C LEU A 672 16.89 -17.87 30.90
N PRO A 673 18.10 -18.28 31.21
CA PRO A 673 18.35 -19.46 32.01
C PRO A 673 17.75 -19.40 33.42
N ASN A 674 17.45 -18.20 33.90
CA ASN A 674 16.90 -17.97 35.24
C ASN A 674 15.36 -17.76 35.24
N VAL A 675 14.70 -17.89 34.05
CA VAL A 675 13.24 -17.79 33.97
C VAL A 675 12.60 -18.97 34.67
N ILE A 676 11.77 -18.65 35.64
CA ILE A 676 10.98 -19.62 36.41
C ILE A 676 9.67 -19.87 35.67
N ASP A 677 9.01 -18.79 35.20
CA ASP A 677 7.76 -18.89 34.50
C ASP A 677 7.60 -17.78 33.47
N ARG A 678 6.75 -18.02 32.47
CA ARG A 678 6.51 -17.10 31.38
C ARG A 678 5.09 -17.22 30.84
N THR A 679 4.41 -16.11 30.64
CA THR A 679 3.10 -16.03 29.97
C THR A 679 3.02 -14.87 29.00
N GLY A 680 1.99 -14.84 28.17
CA GLY A 680 1.68 -13.77 27.19
C GLY A 680 1.03 -14.34 25.94
N PRO A 681 0.56 -13.52 24.99
CA PRO A 681 -0.22 -13.95 23.83
C PRO A 681 0.45 -14.98 22.90
N SER A 682 1.74 -15.14 23.01
CA SER A 682 2.54 -16.15 22.26
C SER A 682 2.65 -17.49 22.99
N PHE A 683 2.11 -17.60 24.19
CA PHE A 683 2.19 -18.77 25.08
C PHE A 683 0.78 -19.22 25.44
N LYS A 684 0.63 -20.45 25.91
CA LYS A 684 -0.67 -21.01 26.32
C LYS A 684 -1.13 -20.34 27.62
N ASP A 685 -1.78 -19.21 27.50
CA ASP A 685 -2.22 -18.39 28.64
C ASP A 685 -3.23 -19.10 29.55
N GLU A 686 -4.02 -20.04 29.02
CA GLU A 686 -5.00 -20.80 29.82
C GLU A 686 -4.35 -21.52 30.99
N ALA A 687 -3.06 -21.91 30.87
CA ALA A 687 -2.33 -22.54 31.97
C ALA A 687 -2.02 -21.59 33.14
N HIS A 688 -2.18 -20.29 32.93
CA HIS A 688 -1.85 -19.23 33.88
C HIS A 688 -3.09 -18.56 34.49
N ASN A 689 -4.24 -19.23 34.49
CA ASN A 689 -5.48 -18.76 35.11
C ASN A 689 -5.83 -17.29 34.76
N PRO A 690 -6.00 -16.94 33.49
CA PRO A 690 -6.26 -15.56 33.08
C PRO A 690 -7.56 -15.05 33.70
N GLN A 691 -7.53 -13.90 34.37
CA GLN A 691 -8.67 -13.23 34.95
C GLN A 691 -8.77 -11.81 34.40
N ASN A 692 -9.96 -11.21 34.45
CA ASN A 692 -10.22 -9.85 33.99
C ASN A 692 -11.34 -9.16 34.77
N GLY A 693 -11.42 -7.84 34.63
CA GLY A 693 -12.48 -7.03 35.21
C GLY A 693 -13.78 -7.14 34.42
N LYS A 694 -14.28 -6.01 33.94
CA LYS A 694 -15.59 -5.90 33.26
C LYS A 694 -15.68 -6.70 31.96
N GLU A 695 -14.60 -6.72 31.20
CA GLU A 695 -14.56 -7.41 29.90
C GLU A 695 -13.23 -8.11 29.67
N LYS A 696 -13.30 -9.20 28.88
CA LYS A 696 -12.11 -9.92 28.43
C LYS A 696 -11.18 -8.95 27.68
N PRO A 697 -9.89 -8.91 28.02
CA PRO A 697 -8.97 -8.00 27.37
C PRO A 697 -8.90 -8.29 25.86
N SER A 698 -8.77 -7.23 25.05
CA SER A 698 -8.53 -7.39 23.63
C SER A 698 -7.05 -7.59 23.40
N GLY A 699 -6.68 -8.56 22.57
CA GLY A 699 -5.30 -8.83 22.24
C GLY A 699 -5.13 -9.38 20.83
N TRP A 700 -3.99 -9.06 20.24
CA TRP A 700 -3.47 -9.69 19.04
C TRP A 700 -2.17 -10.39 19.43
N SER A 701 -1.96 -11.60 18.96
CA SER A 701 -0.82 -12.45 19.36
C SER A 701 0.56 -11.78 19.31
N HIS A 702 0.74 -10.74 18.53
CA HIS A 702 2.00 -10.00 18.36
C HIS A 702 2.03 -8.61 19.04
N LEU A 703 0.89 -8.11 19.50
CA LEU A 703 0.76 -6.77 20.09
C LEU A 703 0.47 -6.76 21.59
N GLY A 704 0.16 -7.92 22.17
CA GLY A 704 -0.15 -8.07 23.58
C GLY A 704 -1.58 -7.72 23.97
N TYR A 705 -1.93 -8.05 25.21
CA TYR A 705 -3.26 -7.81 25.78
C TYR A 705 -3.40 -6.39 26.31
N ARG A 706 -4.59 -5.81 26.12
CA ARG A 706 -5.00 -4.53 26.70
C ARG A 706 -6.42 -4.57 27.23
N THR A 707 -6.72 -3.78 28.24
CA THR A 707 -8.11 -3.57 28.68
C THR A 707 -8.91 -2.88 27.57
N ARG A 708 -10.21 -3.22 27.43
CA ARG A 708 -11.12 -2.54 26.51
C ARG A 708 -11.60 -1.22 27.06
N HIS A 709 -11.80 -1.15 28.38
CA HIS A 709 -12.30 0.03 29.09
C HIS A 709 -11.23 0.68 29.96
N SER A 710 -11.42 1.97 30.18
CA SER A 710 -10.62 2.75 31.12
C SER A 710 -10.87 2.30 32.55
N GLY A 711 -9.80 2.21 33.34
CA GLY A 711 -9.86 1.79 34.74
C GLY A 711 -10.11 0.29 34.95
N ASP A 712 -10.15 -0.49 33.88
CA ASP A 712 -10.30 -1.95 33.95
C ASP A 712 -8.96 -2.67 34.17
N TRP A 713 -8.97 -3.99 34.30
CA TRP A 713 -7.79 -4.78 34.65
C TRP A 713 -7.82 -6.18 34.03
N PHE A 714 -6.64 -6.83 34.00
CA PHE A 714 -6.47 -8.26 33.74
C PHE A 714 -5.29 -8.81 34.53
N SER A 715 -5.24 -10.14 34.72
CA SER A 715 -4.18 -10.81 35.49
C SER A 715 -3.86 -12.20 35.01
N TRP A 716 -2.69 -12.69 35.40
CA TRP A 716 -2.24 -14.07 35.27
C TRP A 716 -1.57 -14.55 36.56
N ASP A 717 -1.64 -15.86 36.80
CA ASP A 717 -0.85 -16.51 37.81
C ASP A 717 0.51 -16.94 37.24
N LEU A 718 1.59 -16.59 37.92
CA LEU A 718 2.94 -16.99 37.55
C LEU A 718 3.60 -17.76 38.68
N LYS A 719 4.43 -18.74 38.32
CA LYS A 719 5.24 -19.50 39.26
C LYS A 719 6.31 -18.61 39.88
N VAL A 720 6.58 -18.83 41.14
CA VAL A 720 7.70 -18.27 41.91
C VAL A 720 8.37 -19.37 42.70
N LEU A 721 9.52 -19.08 43.26
CA LEU A 721 10.19 -19.98 44.18
C LEU A 721 10.11 -19.39 45.59
N PRO A 722 9.75 -20.19 46.64
CA PRO A 722 9.76 -19.70 48.00
C PRO A 722 11.20 -19.37 48.43
N ASP A 723 11.33 -18.34 49.26
CA ASP A 723 12.59 -17.93 49.89
C ASP A 723 13.75 -17.59 48.91
N VAL A 724 13.41 -17.26 47.68
CA VAL A 724 14.38 -16.84 46.66
C VAL A 724 14.01 -15.45 46.16
N PRO A 725 14.95 -14.50 45.96
CA PRO A 725 14.69 -13.23 45.33
C PRO A 725 14.10 -13.46 43.95
N ILE A 726 12.97 -12.80 43.65
CA ILE A 726 12.27 -12.90 42.38
C ILE A 726 12.22 -11.51 41.72
N THR A 727 12.51 -11.45 40.44
CA THR A 727 12.29 -10.29 39.61
C THR A 727 11.14 -10.57 38.66
N LEU A 728 10.15 -9.72 38.67
CA LEU A 728 9.07 -9.69 37.67
C LEU A 728 9.47 -8.80 36.52
N ARG A 729 9.45 -9.30 35.30
CA ARG A 729 9.66 -8.55 34.10
C ARG A 729 8.38 -8.50 33.27
N VAL A 730 7.99 -7.30 32.84
CA VAL A 730 6.78 -7.03 32.08
C VAL A 730 7.15 -6.36 30.75
N GLY A 731 6.96 -7.06 29.64
CA GLY A 731 7.17 -6.53 28.30
C GLY A 731 5.86 -5.92 27.74
N CYS A 732 5.91 -4.65 27.35
CA CYS A 732 4.79 -3.95 26.73
C CYS A 732 5.17 -3.41 25.36
N SER A 733 4.23 -3.36 24.43
CA SER A 733 4.36 -2.63 23.18
C SER A 733 3.64 -1.29 23.23
N GLY A 734 4.15 -0.28 22.51
CA GLY A 734 3.48 1.02 22.33
C GLY A 734 2.15 0.92 21.59
N GLY A 735 1.38 1.99 21.59
CA GLY A 735 0.00 1.99 21.09
C GLY A 735 -0.14 2.06 19.58
N GLU A 736 -1.19 1.43 19.03
CA GLU A 736 -1.75 1.66 17.69
C GLU A 736 -2.80 2.77 17.72
N PHE A 737 -3.04 3.36 16.56
CA PHE A 737 -4.14 4.29 16.26
C PHE A 737 -4.41 5.36 17.32
N GLY A 738 -3.95 6.55 17.05
CA GLY A 738 -4.42 7.76 17.74
C GLY A 738 -4.29 7.73 19.24
N ILE A 739 -3.06 7.63 19.75
CA ILE A 739 -2.70 8.19 21.07
C ILE A 739 -3.52 7.67 22.24
N LYS A 740 -3.42 6.40 22.55
CA LYS A 740 -3.78 5.96 23.91
C LYS A 740 -2.50 5.69 24.67
N LYS A 741 -2.12 6.64 25.53
CA LYS A 741 -1.05 6.39 26.51
C LYS A 741 -1.58 5.36 27.50
N PHE A 742 -0.96 4.18 27.54
CA PHE A 742 -1.27 3.22 28.56
C PHE A 742 -0.60 3.65 29.86
N SER A 743 -1.35 3.58 30.93
CA SER A 743 -0.83 3.87 32.27
C SER A 743 -1.57 2.99 33.27
N PHE A 744 -0.81 2.19 34.00
CA PHE A 744 -1.38 1.18 34.88
C PHE A 744 -0.41 0.76 35.97
N ASP A 745 -0.97 0.31 37.08
CA ASP A 745 -0.26 -0.29 38.18
C ASP A 745 0.01 -1.78 37.92
N VAL A 746 1.16 -2.24 38.36
CA VAL A 746 1.52 -3.67 38.44
C VAL A 746 1.35 -4.10 39.88
N LEU A 747 0.41 -5.03 40.10
CA LEU A 747 0.15 -5.56 41.44
C LEU A 747 0.50 -7.05 41.47
N VAL A 748 1.07 -7.50 42.60
CA VAL A 748 1.30 -8.90 42.87
C VAL A 748 0.52 -9.26 44.13
N ASP A 749 -0.39 -10.24 44.00
CA ASP A 749 -1.32 -10.65 45.07
C ASP A 749 -2.05 -9.43 45.70
N GLY A 750 -2.43 -8.46 44.88
CA GLY A 750 -3.13 -7.24 45.28
C GLY A 750 -2.22 -6.09 45.78
N GLN A 751 -0.96 -6.35 46.05
CA GLN A 751 0.00 -5.32 46.48
C GLN A 751 0.68 -4.67 45.28
N LYS A 752 0.72 -3.35 45.24
CA LYS A 752 1.39 -2.60 44.17
C LYS A 752 2.92 -2.78 44.28
N VAL A 753 3.52 -3.33 43.24
CA VAL A 753 4.98 -3.48 43.12
C VAL A 753 5.59 -2.46 42.18
N GLY A 754 4.79 -1.81 41.34
CA GLY A 754 5.25 -0.76 40.48
C GLY A 754 4.17 -0.16 39.57
N GLU A 755 4.58 0.69 38.65
CA GLU A 755 3.74 1.38 37.70
C GLU A 755 4.39 1.33 36.33
N MET A 756 3.58 1.21 35.27
CA MET A 756 4.04 1.32 33.91
C MET A 756 3.34 2.48 33.19
N LYS A 757 4.15 3.30 32.53
CA LYS A 757 3.71 4.32 31.58
C LYS A 757 4.29 3.96 30.23
N VAL A 758 3.45 3.48 29.33
CA VAL A 758 3.86 3.12 27.97
C VAL A 758 3.57 4.30 27.08
N PRO A 759 4.59 5.04 26.63
CA PRO A 759 4.38 6.18 25.74
C PRO A 759 3.88 5.68 24.37
N ALA A 760 3.07 6.48 23.69
CA ALA A 760 2.91 6.33 22.26
C ALA A 760 4.10 7.06 21.59
N PRO A 761 4.59 6.59 20.47
CA PRO A 761 4.25 5.42 19.70
C PRO A 761 5.34 4.34 19.77
N GLU A 762 5.17 3.32 18.96
CA GLU A 762 5.90 2.09 18.79
C GLU A 762 7.28 1.94 19.44
N GLY A 763 7.39 0.89 20.19
CA GLY A 763 8.59 0.45 20.83
C GLY A 763 8.26 -0.56 21.94
N ARG A 764 9.23 -1.39 22.27
CA ARG A 764 9.15 -2.24 23.45
C ARG A 764 9.48 -1.39 24.68
N VAL A 765 8.65 -1.47 25.70
CA VAL A 765 8.92 -0.93 27.06
C VAL A 765 8.94 -2.10 28.01
N ASP A 766 10.06 -2.31 28.67
CA ASP A 766 10.22 -3.35 29.66
C ASP A 766 10.17 -2.73 31.07
N GLY A 767 9.22 -3.19 31.90
CA GLY A 767 9.19 -2.96 33.35
C GLY A 767 9.94 -4.09 34.06
N VAL A 768 10.79 -3.74 35.02
CA VAL A 768 11.54 -4.69 35.87
C VAL A 768 11.23 -4.35 37.30
N PHE A 769 10.63 -5.30 38.04
CA PHE A 769 10.17 -5.11 39.39
C PHE A 769 10.76 -6.19 40.31
N ALA A 770 11.48 -5.79 41.33
CA ALA A 770 11.87 -6.72 42.40
C ALA A 770 10.66 -7.05 43.24
N LEU A 771 10.34 -8.32 43.41
CA LEU A 771 9.26 -8.75 44.30
C LEU A 771 9.74 -8.80 45.73
N PRO A 772 9.09 -8.08 46.66
CA PRO A 772 9.43 -8.23 48.10
C PRO A 772 9.34 -9.69 48.56
N ALA A 773 10.26 -10.12 49.37
CA ALA A 773 10.33 -11.50 49.85
C ALA A 773 9.03 -11.98 50.54
N GLU A 774 8.33 -11.04 51.17
CA GLU A 774 7.04 -11.29 51.81
C GLU A 774 5.96 -11.73 50.82
N LEU A 775 6.04 -11.32 49.58
CA LEU A 775 5.07 -11.69 48.54
C LEU A 775 5.28 -13.11 48.01
N THR A 776 6.50 -13.64 48.10
CA THR A 776 6.86 -14.96 47.57
C THR A 776 7.09 -16.00 48.65
N LYS A 777 7.19 -15.60 49.91
CA LYS A 777 7.48 -16.50 51.05
C LYS A 777 6.47 -17.62 51.15
N GLY A 778 6.95 -18.85 51.06
CA GLY A 778 6.16 -20.06 51.20
C GLY A 778 5.17 -20.28 50.03
N LYS A 779 5.31 -19.54 48.93
CA LYS A 779 4.44 -19.68 47.75
C LYS A 779 5.18 -20.30 46.57
N ASP A 780 4.46 -21.06 45.79
CA ASP A 780 4.90 -21.58 44.50
C ASP A 780 4.39 -20.75 43.29
N LYS A 781 3.39 -19.88 43.54
CA LYS A 781 2.85 -18.94 42.52
C LYS A 781 2.32 -17.67 43.15
N VAL A 782 2.23 -16.63 42.34
CA VAL A 782 1.62 -15.33 42.65
C VAL A 782 0.72 -14.87 41.50
N THR A 783 -0.30 -14.08 41.81
CA THR A 783 -1.18 -13.45 40.81
C THR A 783 -0.64 -12.06 40.45
N VAL A 784 -0.26 -11.88 39.19
CA VAL A 784 0.17 -10.57 38.66
C VAL A 784 -0.99 -9.90 37.96
N ARG A 785 -1.41 -8.73 38.45
CA ARG A 785 -2.52 -7.95 37.95
C ARG A 785 -2.05 -6.62 37.38
N PHE A 786 -2.61 -6.23 36.24
CA PHE A 786 -2.40 -4.96 35.56
C PHE A 786 -3.65 -4.11 35.72
N GLN A 787 -3.63 -3.12 36.59
CA GLN A 787 -4.75 -2.26 36.92
C GLN A 787 -4.62 -0.92 36.20
N ALA A 788 -5.48 -0.64 35.24
CA ALA A 788 -5.51 0.64 34.54
C ALA A 788 -5.81 1.80 35.48
N HIS A 789 -5.11 2.91 35.30
CA HIS A 789 -5.43 4.16 36.00
C HIS A 789 -6.75 4.77 35.51
N PRO A 790 -7.42 5.61 36.30
CA PRO A 790 -8.61 6.33 35.89
C PRO A 790 -8.38 7.09 34.57
N GLY A 791 -9.29 6.95 33.63
CA GLY A 791 -9.18 7.58 32.31
C GLY A 791 -8.13 6.95 31.36
N LYS A 792 -7.42 5.88 31.79
CA LYS A 792 -6.38 5.18 31.02
C LYS A 792 -6.73 3.71 30.84
N GLN A 793 -5.98 3.03 29.99
CA GLN A 793 -6.04 1.56 29.79
C GLN A 793 -4.77 0.91 30.30
N ALA A 794 -4.87 -0.33 30.75
CA ALA A 794 -3.72 -1.20 30.96
C ALA A 794 -3.39 -1.93 29.65
N GLY A 795 -2.11 -2.09 29.38
CA GLY A 795 -1.64 -2.85 28.22
C GLY A 795 -0.54 -2.10 27.46
N ARG A 796 -0.10 -2.60 26.35
CA ARG A 796 -0.22 -3.91 25.70
C ARG A 796 0.83 -4.86 26.24
N VAL A 797 0.46 -5.71 27.17
CA VAL A 797 1.38 -6.68 27.74
C VAL A 797 1.49 -7.89 26.83
N PHE A 798 2.68 -8.18 26.33
CA PHE A 798 2.94 -9.31 25.42
C PHE A 798 3.97 -10.31 25.95
N ASP A 799 4.67 -9.97 27.02
CA ASP A 799 5.71 -10.82 27.61
C ASP A 799 5.73 -10.59 29.14
N LEU A 800 5.61 -11.64 29.90
CA LEU A 800 5.56 -11.58 31.34
C LEU A 800 6.37 -12.76 31.92
N LEU A 801 7.39 -12.45 32.72
CA LEU A 801 8.31 -13.42 33.24
C LEU A 801 8.56 -13.24 34.74
N THR A 802 8.62 -14.32 35.43
CA THR A 802 9.27 -14.39 36.76
C THR A 802 10.68 -14.95 36.60
N ILE A 803 11.65 -14.23 37.14
CA ILE A 803 13.07 -14.52 36.97
C ILE A 803 13.67 -14.66 38.37
N LYS A 804 14.46 -15.72 38.59
CA LYS A 804 15.25 -15.86 39.80
C LYS A 804 16.25 -14.72 39.92
N GLY A 805 16.17 -13.94 40.98
CA GLY A 805 17.15 -12.90 41.28
C GLY A 805 18.53 -13.48 41.56
N LYS A 806 19.57 -12.65 41.43
CA LYS A 806 20.93 -13.00 41.80
C LYS A 806 21.13 -12.98 43.30
#